data_e2c4d92d69e35a0f974b4c96374dd6e5
#
_entry.id   e2c4d92d69e35a0f974b4c96374dd6e5
#
_cell.length_a   1.000
_cell.length_b   1.000
_cell.length_c   1.000
_cell.angle_alpha   90.00
_cell.angle_beta   90.00
_cell.angle_gamma   90.00
#
_symmetry.space_group_name_H-M   'P 1'
#
loop_
_entity.id
_entity.type
_entity.pdbx_description
1 polymer ?
#
loop_
_entity_poly.entity_id
_entity_poly.type
_entity_poly.pdbx_seq_one_letter_code
_entity_poly.pdbx_strand_id
1 'polypeptide(L)'
;SVVISDGALNIEVDRQGNPNYNIFKESEEAPEEGGSSTAVALELARLRNIELIYADQSTRQEMAALVNDATFSGEFSAEKFSLKSEADITSRFADLDGIRYLPGKKITYDASILVNLEEGSYDIEEAVLNVEDNAFKVDGTIESWESGTYFDLFASGDDGNLEGVLALLPEQYAESLQDFSSSGKFVFNALVKGQYNERQNPEVRVEFGLEDGRLSSPRLDNPLKDVRFNAIFTNGKFRDNSSSVFTLESFKGYFNRELVEMRLEVANFDEPVIDFSLDGVAPLESVYGLLGNPRVTGGSGEVEIKKLRLKGAYKDMIDPGRISRVEASGALEFDDAALSIKDEEILFDRGELRLEGNRMAVEGLRIEGAGSDISFMGSAYNILPVFFADSLNSQDVELLFDASLVAKSLDIDRLMKFSTLTEEEEQAPEEVKDSLKVAVVQKRQTVTSFLKGSFNADVEAFNYNLIEGNNFKGKLEFDNNIMGIRGEVTAFNGQLLLDGKTYFQDEPHLEAKLTCKAIDVTEFFRQSENFGQDVLQSQNLKGKLDALIAIYAYWDEEGNFDMDKLRVLAGVAIKNGELRDFGMLESFSSFVKIKDLERINFVDVQNYLEIRKQRLYLPAMFIRSNALNLTVSGEHTFGNEIEYNIKVNAGQVLAERFKRYDPSLKPKPAKRSGTFNLYYAILGTIDDYNIVSSKRRVKSDFEQSEIRKREIQRGLEQAFGAVQLLDEPEEWKDNSEYNPGQEEYLDFDMEGGG
;
A
#
# COMPACT_ATOMS: atom_id res chain seq x y z
N SER A 1 54.09 -31.94 -22.16
CA SER A 1 52.80 -31.29 -22.03
C SER A 1 51.75 -32.22 -21.40
N VAL A 2 50.90 -31.68 -20.55
CA VAL A 2 49.79 -32.38 -19.89
C VAL A 2 48.48 -31.65 -20.29
N VAL A 3 47.46 -32.42 -20.67
CA VAL A 3 46.11 -31.88 -20.97
C VAL A 3 45.11 -32.63 -20.10
N ILE A 4 44.33 -31.87 -19.31
CA ILE A 4 43.24 -32.39 -18.50
C ILE A 4 41.93 -31.84 -19.09
N SER A 5 40.97 -32.68 -19.40
CA SER A 5 39.70 -32.22 -19.96
C SER A 5 38.52 -33.00 -19.40
N ASP A 6 37.35 -32.32 -19.41
CA ASP A 6 36.06 -32.91 -19.08
C ASP A 6 36.01 -33.55 -17.66
N GLY A 7 36.42 -32.81 -16.67
CA GLY A 7 36.52 -33.26 -15.27
C GLY A 7 36.17 -32.25 -14.22
N ALA A 8 36.34 -32.63 -12.95
CA ALA A 8 36.20 -31.74 -11.81
C ALA A 8 37.50 -31.74 -11.01
N LEU A 9 37.91 -30.57 -10.55
CA LEU A 9 39.05 -30.37 -9.67
C LEU A 9 38.56 -29.77 -8.36
N ASN A 10 38.59 -30.55 -7.28
CA ASN A 10 38.19 -30.10 -5.93
C ASN A 10 39.46 -29.86 -5.09
N ILE A 11 39.71 -28.63 -4.73
CA ILE A 11 40.76 -28.21 -3.85
C ILE A 11 40.16 -27.87 -2.49
N GLU A 12 40.55 -28.59 -1.45
CA GLU A 12 40.04 -28.40 -0.10
C GLU A 12 41.19 -28.15 0.85
N VAL A 13 41.06 -27.14 1.69
CA VAL A 13 41.93 -26.85 2.81
C VAL A 13 41.11 -27.01 4.10
N ASP A 14 41.59 -27.87 5.01
CA ASP A 14 40.91 -28.12 6.27
C ASP A 14 41.03 -26.95 7.26
N ARG A 15 40.34 -27.05 8.40
CA ARG A 15 40.40 -26.02 9.45
C ARG A 15 41.79 -25.82 10.07
N GLN A 16 42.68 -26.76 9.86
CA GLN A 16 44.05 -26.70 10.32
C GLN A 16 45.01 -26.16 9.26
N GLY A 17 44.51 -25.80 8.08
CA GLY A 17 45.29 -25.30 6.96
C GLY A 17 45.94 -26.38 6.09
N ASN A 18 45.54 -27.68 6.23
CA ASN A 18 46.12 -28.75 5.44
C ASN A 18 45.35 -28.90 4.10
N PRO A 19 46.03 -28.78 2.96
CA PRO A 19 45.37 -28.95 1.67
C PRO A 19 45.25 -30.44 1.27
N ASN A 20 44.19 -30.81 0.57
CA ASN A 20 43.92 -32.18 0.08
C ASN A 20 44.87 -32.62 -1.06
N TYR A 21 45.59 -31.70 -1.66
CA TYR A 21 46.53 -31.97 -2.74
C TYR A 21 47.94 -32.25 -2.27
N ASN A 22 48.27 -32.13 -0.99
CA ASN A 22 49.57 -32.49 -0.44
C ASN A 22 49.66 -34.00 -0.20
N ILE A 23 49.72 -34.75 -1.28
CA ILE A 23 49.68 -36.25 -1.31
C ILE A 23 51.06 -36.90 -1.24
N PHE A 24 52.12 -36.10 -1.29
CA PHE A 24 53.50 -36.62 -1.17
C PHE A 24 53.89 -36.73 0.30
N LYS A 25 54.25 -37.98 0.70
CA LYS A 25 54.88 -38.16 2.00
C LYS A 25 56.27 -37.55 1.94
N GLU A 26 56.65 -36.73 2.90
CA GLU A 26 58.06 -36.43 3.14
C GLU A 26 58.78 -37.74 3.44
N SER A 27 59.70 -38.16 2.56
CA SER A 27 60.52 -39.33 2.81
C SER A 27 61.60 -38.93 3.82
N GLU A 28 61.53 -39.49 5.04
CA GLU A 28 62.57 -39.37 6.06
C GLU A 28 63.92 -40.05 5.71
N GLU A 29 64.07 -40.55 4.49
CA GLU A 29 65.33 -41.17 4.03
C GLU A 29 66.15 -40.15 3.24
N ALA A 30 67.32 -39.87 3.75
CA ALA A 30 68.35 -39.10 3.05
C ALA A 30 68.60 -39.71 1.66
N PRO A 31 68.77 -38.91 0.59
CA PRO A 31 69.02 -39.43 -0.76
C PRO A 31 70.27 -40.20 -0.80
N GLU A 32 70.23 -41.52 -1.11
CA GLU A 32 71.36 -42.29 -1.55
C GLU A 32 71.94 -41.67 -2.83
N GLU A 33 73.19 -41.28 -2.80
CA GLU A 33 73.92 -40.82 -3.99
C GLU A 33 73.89 -41.89 -5.09
N GLY A 34 73.05 -41.62 -6.12
CA GLY A 34 73.08 -42.47 -7.33
C GLY A 34 71.79 -42.76 -8.06
N GLY A 35 70.68 -42.27 -7.55
CA GLY A 35 69.37 -42.39 -8.28
C GLY A 35 69.17 -41.26 -9.30
N SER A 36 69.11 -41.55 -10.60
CA SER A 36 68.66 -40.60 -11.61
C SER A 36 67.21 -40.27 -11.34
N SER A 37 66.94 -39.15 -10.72
CA SER A 37 65.60 -38.57 -10.66
C SER A 37 65.20 -38.28 -12.10
N THR A 38 64.21 -38.98 -12.63
CA THR A 38 63.58 -38.63 -13.89
C THR A 38 62.81 -37.35 -13.68
N ALA A 39 63.53 -36.23 -13.82
CA ALA A 39 62.85 -34.93 -13.84
C ALA A 39 61.98 -34.88 -15.08
N VAL A 40 60.68 -34.98 -14.89
CA VAL A 40 59.71 -34.78 -15.96
C VAL A 40 59.65 -33.27 -16.19
N ALA A 41 60.29 -32.79 -17.24
CA ALA A 41 60.20 -31.40 -17.65
C ALA A 41 58.78 -31.14 -18.18
N LEU A 42 57.94 -30.56 -17.37
CA LEU A 42 56.61 -30.10 -17.76
C LEU A 42 56.71 -28.63 -18.23
N GLU A 43 56.52 -28.42 -19.53
CA GLU A 43 56.61 -27.09 -20.16
C GLU A 43 55.23 -26.50 -20.46
N LEU A 44 54.20 -27.36 -20.52
CA LEU A 44 52.83 -26.98 -20.91
C LEU A 44 51.81 -27.80 -20.15
N ALA A 45 50.93 -27.14 -19.45
CA ALA A 45 49.69 -27.69 -18.87
C ALA A 45 48.46 -27.00 -19.46
N ARG A 46 47.45 -27.77 -19.80
CA ARG A 46 46.19 -27.23 -20.32
C ARG A 46 44.98 -27.88 -19.65
N LEU A 47 44.05 -27.05 -19.24
CA LEU A 47 42.77 -27.43 -18.65
C LEU A 47 41.65 -27.10 -19.66
N ARG A 48 40.73 -27.99 -19.87
CA ARG A 48 39.55 -27.75 -20.74
C ARG A 48 38.30 -28.31 -20.11
N ASN A 49 37.26 -27.49 -20.02
CA ASN A 49 35.98 -27.89 -19.50
C ASN A 49 36.13 -28.55 -18.10
N ILE A 50 36.80 -27.85 -17.18
CA ILE A 50 37.06 -28.32 -15.82
C ILE A 50 36.19 -27.56 -14.85
N GLU A 51 35.37 -28.28 -14.07
CA GLU A 51 34.68 -27.73 -12.92
C GLU A 51 35.68 -27.58 -11.76
N LEU A 52 35.99 -26.36 -11.41
CA LEU A 52 36.91 -26.03 -10.32
C LEU A 52 36.09 -25.64 -9.06
N ILE A 53 36.35 -26.32 -7.98
CA ILE A 53 35.82 -25.99 -6.65
C ILE A 53 37.02 -25.82 -5.74
N TYR A 54 37.10 -24.66 -5.07
CA TYR A 54 38.06 -24.35 -4.05
C TYR A 54 37.33 -24.06 -2.74
N ALA A 55 37.65 -24.76 -1.67
CA ALA A 55 37.05 -24.55 -0.36
C ALA A 55 38.18 -24.52 0.69
N ASP A 56 38.38 -23.36 1.32
CA ASP A 56 39.28 -23.19 2.44
C ASP A 56 38.50 -22.92 3.73
N GLN A 57 38.43 -23.93 4.59
CA GLN A 57 37.71 -23.86 5.86
C GLN A 57 38.49 -23.04 6.91
N SER A 58 39.79 -22.80 6.75
CA SER A 58 40.59 -22.01 7.69
C SER A 58 40.34 -20.52 7.50
N THR A 59 40.15 -20.07 6.24
CA THR A 59 39.93 -18.69 5.88
C THR A 59 38.48 -18.39 5.50
N ARG A 60 37.54 -19.39 5.53
CA ARG A 60 36.15 -19.31 5.14
C ARG A 60 35.97 -18.79 3.71
N GLN A 61 36.74 -19.32 2.81
CA GLN A 61 36.64 -19.01 1.39
C GLN A 61 36.09 -20.20 0.63
N GLU A 62 35.15 -19.95 -0.23
CA GLU A 62 34.61 -20.96 -1.15
C GLU A 62 34.44 -20.36 -2.54
N MET A 63 34.98 -21.01 -3.56
CA MET A 63 34.89 -20.56 -4.95
C MET A 63 34.48 -21.71 -5.83
N ALA A 64 33.60 -21.46 -6.75
CA ALA A 64 33.21 -22.42 -7.79
C ALA A 64 33.24 -21.76 -9.16
N ALA A 65 33.85 -22.41 -10.13
CA ALA A 65 33.95 -21.90 -11.49
C ALA A 65 34.04 -23.04 -12.52
N LEU A 66 33.64 -22.75 -13.74
CA LEU A 66 33.91 -23.57 -14.91
C LEU A 66 35.11 -22.96 -15.64
N VAL A 67 36.21 -23.69 -15.69
CA VAL A 67 37.37 -23.38 -16.55
C VAL A 67 37.09 -23.89 -17.96
N ASN A 68 36.69 -22.99 -18.85
CA ASN A 68 36.38 -23.33 -20.24
C ASN A 68 37.66 -23.75 -20.99
N ASP A 69 38.71 -22.98 -20.90
CA ASP A 69 40.06 -23.27 -21.37
C ASP A 69 41.08 -22.53 -20.48
N ALA A 70 42.16 -23.20 -20.09
CA ALA A 70 43.27 -22.54 -19.46
C ALA A 70 44.59 -23.18 -19.89
N THR A 71 45.58 -22.37 -20.18
CA THR A 71 46.90 -22.78 -20.63
C THR A 71 47.97 -22.19 -19.75
N PHE A 72 48.86 -23.02 -19.28
CA PHE A 72 50.00 -22.66 -18.47
C PHE A 72 51.28 -23.16 -19.17
N SER A 73 52.23 -22.25 -19.42
CA SER A 73 53.51 -22.60 -20.03
C SER A 73 54.67 -22.01 -19.28
N GLY A 74 55.76 -22.82 -19.10
CA GLY A 74 56.93 -22.42 -18.35
C GLY A 74 57.83 -23.61 -18.04
N GLU A 75 59.01 -23.36 -17.49
CA GLU A 75 59.94 -24.43 -17.05
C GLU A 75 59.58 -24.86 -15.62
N PHE A 76 58.46 -25.56 -15.43
CA PHE A 76 57.95 -25.94 -14.10
C PHE A 76 58.88 -26.79 -13.23
N SER A 77 59.99 -27.24 -13.78
CA SER A 77 61.05 -27.98 -13.04
C SER A 77 62.15 -27.08 -12.48
N ALA A 78 62.18 -25.80 -12.82
CA ALA A 78 63.14 -24.83 -12.33
C ALA A 78 62.62 -24.17 -11.04
N GLU A 79 63.54 -23.78 -10.19
CA GLU A 79 63.21 -23.01 -8.97
C GLU A 79 62.77 -21.59 -9.30
N LYS A 80 63.27 -21.02 -10.41
CA LYS A 80 62.86 -19.72 -10.97
C LYS A 80 62.51 -19.90 -12.45
N PHE A 81 61.32 -19.44 -12.84
CA PHE A 81 60.87 -19.49 -14.22
C PHE A 81 59.82 -18.44 -14.55
N SER A 82 59.73 -18.09 -15.80
CA SER A 82 58.61 -17.27 -16.29
C SER A 82 57.42 -18.17 -16.63
N LEU A 83 56.30 -17.91 -16.01
CA LEU A 83 55.03 -18.56 -16.26
C LEU A 83 54.16 -17.67 -17.18
N LYS A 84 53.78 -18.16 -18.33
CA LYS A 84 52.71 -17.59 -19.15
C LYS A 84 51.43 -18.35 -18.88
N SER A 85 50.41 -17.63 -18.53
CA SER A 85 49.12 -18.19 -18.13
C SER A 85 47.98 -17.44 -18.83
N GLU A 86 47.12 -18.16 -19.50
CA GLU A 86 45.89 -17.66 -20.14
C GLU A 86 44.71 -18.49 -19.65
N ALA A 87 43.57 -17.86 -19.39
CA ALA A 87 42.35 -18.61 -19.06
C ALA A 87 41.06 -17.91 -19.51
N ASP A 88 40.08 -18.73 -19.85
CA ASP A 88 38.66 -18.38 -20.00
C ASP A 88 37.87 -19.16 -18.95
N ILE A 89 37.22 -18.43 -18.05
CA ILE A 89 36.58 -18.97 -16.85
C ILE A 89 35.17 -18.39 -16.75
N THR A 90 34.20 -19.21 -16.39
CA THR A 90 32.86 -18.76 -15.97
C THR A 90 32.76 -18.99 -14.46
N SER A 91 32.81 -17.91 -13.68
CA SER A 91 32.61 -17.97 -12.24
C SER A 91 31.18 -18.39 -11.94
N ARG A 92 30.99 -19.33 -11.01
CA ARG A 92 29.68 -19.57 -10.43
C ARG A 92 29.46 -18.65 -9.23
N PHE A 93 30.44 -18.56 -8.38
CA PHE A 93 30.53 -17.62 -7.25
C PHE A 93 31.93 -17.65 -6.63
N ALA A 94 32.22 -16.59 -5.85
CA ALA A 94 33.32 -16.53 -4.91
C ALA A 94 32.77 -16.03 -3.57
N ASP A 95 32.68 -16.92 -2.58
CA ASP A 95 32.28 -16.60 -1.21
C ASP A 95 33.53 -16.30 -0.37
N LEU A 96 33.63 -15.09 0.14
CA LEU A 96 34.70 -14.63 1.00
C LEU A 96 34.10 -14.21 2.36
N ASP A 97 34.36 -14.98 3.40
CA ASP A 97 33.81 -14.80 4.75
C ASP A 97 32.27 -14.66 4.80
N GLY A 98 31.56 -15.42 3.94
CA GLY A 98 30.10 -15.42 3.83
C GLY A 98 29.51 -14.32 2.93
N ILE A 99 30.36 -13.54 2.25
CA ILE A 99 29.94 -12.53 1.28
C ILE A 99 30.20 -13.07 -0.12
N ARG A 100 29.15 -13.11 -0.94
CA ARG A 100 29.20 -13.64 -2.32
C ARG A 100 29.55 -12.57 -3.33
N TYR A 101 30.54 -12.89 -4.18
CA TYR A 101 31.04 -12.07 -5.28
C TYR A 101 30.98 -12.84 -6.61
N LEU A 102 30.96 -12.12 -7.72
CA LEU A 102 31.11 -12.61 -9.10
C LEU A 102 30.13 -13.74 -9.49
N PRO A 103 28.85 -13.74 -9.11
CA PRO A 103 27.94 -14.81 -9.46
C PRO A 103 27.70 -14.84 -10.97
N GLY A 104 28.01 -15.96 -11.61
CA GLY A 104 27.76 -16.19 -13.04
C GLY A 104 28.59 -15.34 -14.01
N LYS A 105 29.70 -14.72 -13.59
CA LYS A 105 30.48 -13.78 -14.40
C LYS A 105 31.49 -14.48 -15.30
N LYS A 106 31.66 -13.95 -16.50
CA LYS A 106 32.72 -14.37 -17.42
C LYS A 106 34.01 -13.63 -17.09
N ILE A 107 35.09 -14.39 -16.93
CA ILE A 107 36.42 -13.88 -16.60
C ILE A 107 37.40 -14.45 -17.61
N THR A 108 38.20 -13.60 -18.26
CA THR A 108 39.36 -14.06 -19.02
C THR A 108 40.58 -13.33 -18.53
N TYR A 109 41.71 -14.00 -18.55
CA TYR A 109 42.97 -13.34 -18.28
C TYR A 109 44.12 -13.87 -19.17
N ASP A 110 45.12 -13.00 -19.38
CA ASP A 110 46.41 -13.28 -19.94
C ASP A 110 47.48 -12.66 -19.04
N ALA A 111 48.44 -13.50 -18.55
CA ALA A 111 49.42 -13.04 -17.58
C ALA A 111 50.82 -13.64 -17.85
N SER A 112 51.82 -12.80 -17.65
CA SER A 112 53.23 -13.19 -17.55
C SER A 112 53.70 -12.99 -16.11
N ILE A 113 54.12 -14.05 -15.42
CA ILE A 113 54.44 -14.07 -14.02
C ILE A 113 55.86 -14.66 -13.84
N LEU A 114 56.73 -13.93 -13.20
CA LEU A 114 58.00 -14.47 -12.77
C LEU A 114 57.81 -15.22 -11.45
N VAL A 115 58.01 -16.53 -11.45
CA VAL A 115 57.84 -17.42 -10.31
C VAL A 115 59.19 -17.72 -9.70
N ASN A 116 59.32 -17.56 -8.40
CA ASN A 116 60.47 -17.95 -7.59
C ASN A 116 59.99 -18.85 -6.45
N LEU A 117 60.11 -20.15 -6.63
CA LEU A 117 59.66 -21.15 -5.65
C LEU A 117 60.49 -21.20 -4.40
N GLU A 118 61.80 -20.82 -4.45
CA GLU A 118 62.71 -20.78 -3.29
C GLU A 118 62.32 -19.67 -2.30
N GLU A 119 61.95 -18.50 -2.85
CA GLU A 119 61.51 -17.34 -2.06
C GLU A 119 59.97 -17.33 -1.87
N GLY A 120 59.25 -18.20 -2.55
CA GLY A 120 57.77 -18.18 -2.53
C GLY A 120 57.17 -16.91 -3.12
N SER A 121 57.87 -16.29 -4.11
CA SER A 121 57.43 -15.02 -4.71
C SER A 121 56.93 -15.19 -6.15
N TYR A 122 55.90 -14.39 -6.48
CA TYR A 122 55.26 -14.32 -7.78
C TYR A 122 55.20 -12.85 -8.20
N ASP A 123 56.02 -12.50 -9.19
CA ASP A 123 56.08 -11.15 -9.73
C ASP A 123 55.26 -11.08 -11.02
N ILE A 124 54.16 -10.36 -11.00
CA ILE A 124 53.24 -10.19 -12.14
C ILE A 124 53.85 -9.06 -12.98
N GLU A 125 54.57 -9.43 -14.04
CA GLU A 125 55.22 -8.47 -14.94
C GLU A 125 54.18 -7.76 -15.81
N GLU A 126 53.17 -8.49 -16.30
CA GLU A 126 52.07 -7.99 -17.06
C GLU A 126 50.90 -8.98 -16.96
N ALA A 127 49.72 -8.47 -16.57
CA ALA A 127 48.52 -9.25 -16.66
C ALA A 127 47.36 -8.35 -17.14
N VAL A 128 46.51 -8.92 -17.98
CA VAL A 128 45.24 -8.31 -18.40
C VAL A 128 44.13 -9.22 -17.92
N LEU A 129 43.31 -8.73 -17.00
CA LEU A 129 42.12 -9.40 -16.48
C LEU A 129 40.87 -8.76 -17.08
N ASN A 130 40.06 -9.54 -17.76
CA ASN A 130 38.75 -9.06 -18.22
C ASN A 130 37.66 -9.67 -17.35
N VAL A 131 36.77 -8.85 -16.82
CA VAL A 131 35.55 -9.24 -16.13
C VAL A 131 34.40 -8.70 -16.95
N GLU A 132 33.60 -9.60 -17.53
CA GLU A 132 32.65 -9.27 -18.59
C GLU A 132 33.35 -8.49 -19.71
N ASP A 133 32.93 -7.27 -20.00
CA ASP A 133 33.47 -6.42 -21.04
C ASP A 133 34.54 -5.40 -20.55
N ASN A 134 34.98 -5.52 -19.28
CA ASN A 134 35.97 -4.59 -18.70
C ASN A 134 37.35 -5.20 -18.59
N ALA A 135 38.32 -4.52 -19.17
CA ALA A 135 39.72 -4.91 -19.13
C ALA A 135 40.48 -4.16 -18.00
N PHE A 136 41.15 -4.90 -17.15
CA PHE A 136 42.00 -4.38 -16.09
C PHE A 136 43.41 -4.85 -16.32
N LYS A 137 44.38 -3.93 -16.33
CA LYS A 137 45.79 -4.23 -16.27
C LYS A 137 46.19 -4.43 -14.82
N VAL A 138 46.83 -5.53 -14.53
CA VAL A 138 47.29 -5.87 -13.16
C VAL A 138 48.78 -6.09 -13.20
N ASP A 139 49.49 -5.44 -12.26
CA ASP A 139 50.90 -5.63 -12.01
C ASP A 139 51.18 -5.70 -10.51
N GLY A 140 52.38 -6.19 -10.13
CA GLY A 140 52.79 -6.25 -8.76
C GLY A 140 53.31 -7.59 -8.29
N THR A 141 53.43 -7.79 -6.99
CA THR A 141 54.01 -8.97 -6.39
C THR A 141 53.09 -9.66 -5.38
N ILE A 142 53.18 -10.99 -5.33
CA ILE A 142 52.61 -11.82 -4.27
C ILE A 142 53.74 -12.63 -3.64
N GLU A 143 53.88 -12.57 -2.33
CA GLU A 143 54.92 -13.31 -1.61
C GLU A 143 54.29 -14.21 -0.54
N SER A 144 54.69 -15.48 -0.50
CA SER A 144 54.26 -16.44 0.52
C SER A 144 55.25 -16.41 1.68
N TRP A 145 54.83 -15.92 2.86
CA TRP A 145 55.59 -15.87 4.08
C TRP A 145 55.12 -16.93 5.08
N GLU A 146 55.91 -17.32 6.02
CA GLU A 146 55.50 -18.24 7.10
C GLU A 146 54.30 -17.67 7.90
N SER A 147 54.12 -16.35 7.92
CA SER A 147 53.08 -15.64 8.67
C SER A 147 51.83 -15.27 7.81
N GLY A 148 51.73 -15.75 6.58
CA GLY A 148 50.65 -15.47 5.65
C GLY A 148 51.15 -15.01 4.28
N THR A 149 50.28 -14.48 3.46
CA THR A 149 50.61 -14.00 2.11
C THR A 149 50.75 -12.47 2.13
N TYR A 150 51.78 -11.94 1.52
CA TYR A 150 51.95 -10.51 1.30
C TYR A 150 51.56 -10.15 -0.13
N PHE A 151 50.78 -9.10 -0.29
CA PHE A 151 50.35 -8.56 -1.57
C PHE A 151 50.93 -7.15 -1.75
N ASP A 152 51.39 -6.85 -2.97
CA ASP A 152 51.63 -5.49 -3.46
C ASP A 152 51.14 -5.45 -4.90
N LEU A 153 49.84 -5.30 -5.08
CA LEU A 153 49.15 -5.40 -6.36
C LEU A 153 48.52 -4.07 -6.72
N PHE A 154 48.65 -3.71 -7.96
CA PHE A 154 47.97 -2.56 -8.56
C PHE A 154 47.19 -3.01 -9.77
N ALA A 155 45.91 -2.59 -9.88
CA ALA A 155 45.09 -2.81 -11.05
C ALA A 155 44.57 -1.47 -11.61
N SER A 156 44.59 -1.32 -12.93
CA SER A 156 44.08 -0.13 -13.59
C SER A 156 43.24 -0.47 -14.83
N GLY A 157 42.24 0.35 -15.16
CA GLY A 157 41.41 0.19 -16.35
C GLY A 157 40.95 1.55 -16.87
N ASP A 158 41.13 1.77 -18.17
CA ASP A 158 40.81 3.03 -18.84
C ASP A 158 39.63 2.94 -19.81
N ASP A 159 39.21 1.73 -20.19
CA ASP A 159 38.19 1.47 -21.23
C ASP A 159 37.04 0.60 -20.69
N GLY A 160 36.68 0.78 -19.43
CA GLY A 160 35.60 0.02 -18.82
C GLY A 160 34.24 0.73 -18.88
N ASN A 161 33.28 0.09 -18.23
CA ASN A 161 31.94 0.63 -17.97
C ASN A 161 31.55 0.39 -16.50
N LEU A 162 30.51 1.06 -16.05
CA LEU A 162 30.05 0.95 -14.68
C LEU A 162 29.59 -0.49 -14.35
N GLU A 163 28.98 -1.18 -15.30
CA GLU A 163 28.45 -2.53 -15.15
C GLU A 163 29.56 -3.54 -14.74
N GLY A 164 30.77 -3.38 -15.30
CA GLY A 164 31.90 -4.23 -14.92
C GLY A 164 32.42 -3.98 -13.51
N VAL A 165 32.37 -2.73 -13.04
CA VAL A 165 32.70 -2.43 -11.63
C VAL A 165 31.60 -2.90 -10.69
N LEU A 166 30.34 -2.73 -11.07
CA LEU A 166 29.21 -3.28 -10.30
C LEU A 166 29.27 -4.81 -10.23
N ALA A 167 29.82 -5.47 -11.25
CA ALA A 167 30.05 -6.90 -11.24
C ALA A 167 31.08 -7.36 -10.20
N LEU A 168 31.96 -6.47 -9.74
CA LEU A 168 32.93 -6.74 -8.69
C LEU A 168 32.35 -6.55 -7.29
N LEU A 169 31.16 -5.92 -7.15
CA LEU A 169 30.51 -5.74 -5.86
C LEU A 169 29.88 -7.05 -5.34
N PRO A 170 29.71 -7.18 -4.01
CA PRO A 170 28.91 -8.23 -3.44
C PRO A 170 27.50 -8.29 -4.06
N GLU A 171 27.00 -9.49 -4.30
CA GLU A 171 25.68 -9.73 -4.93
C GLU A 171 24.55 -8.89 -4.32
N GLN A 172 24.51 -8.83 -3.00
CA GLN A 172 23.50 -8.09 -2.23
C GLN A 172 23.45 -6.57 -2.54
N TYR A 173 24.57 -5.98 -2.98
CA TYR A 173 24.63 -4.56 -3.37
C TYR A 173 24.46 -4.37 -4.88
N ALA A 174 24.88 -5.36 -5.67
CA ALA A 174 24.79 -5.32 -7.12
C ALA A 174 23.34 -5.39 -7.60
N GLU A 175 22.46 -6.14 -6.93
CA GLU A 175 21.05 -6.32 -7.32
C GLU A 175 20.31 -4.98 -7.50
N SER A 176 20.53 -4.02 -6.62
CA SER A 176 19.85 -2.70 -6.68
C SER A 176 20.33 -1.81 -7.83
N LEU A 177 21.50 -2.10 -8.38
CA LEU A 177 22.19 -1.27 -9.37
C LEU A 177 22.30 -1.94 -10.75
N GLN A 178 21.94 -3.21 -10.88
CA GLN A 178 22.10 -4.01 -12.11
C GLN A 178 21.30 -3.47 -13.31
N ASP A 179 20.25 -2.67 -13.06
CA ASP A 179 19.44 -2.06 -14.11
C ASP A 179 20.07 -0.80 -14.70
N PHE A 180 21.19 -0.32 -14.11
CA PHE A 180 21.89 0.84 -14.63
C PHE A 180 22.98 0.43 -15.60
N SER A 181 23.03 1.13 -16.73
CA SER A 181 24.06 1.00 -17.76
C SER A 181 24.76 2.33 -18.00
N SER A 182 26.03 2.27 -18.32
CA SER A 182 26.84 3.46 -18.55
C SER A 182 27.59 3.43 -19.89
N SER A 183 27.91 4.60 -20.38
CA SER A 183 28.88 4.80 -21.45
C SER A 183 29.64 6.11 -21.18
N GLY A 184 30.86 6.22 -21.67
CA GLY A 184 31.74 7.37 -21.44
C GLY A 184 33.16 6.91 -21.11
N LYS A 185 34.00 7.83 -20.73
CA LYS A 185 35.38 7.53 -20.33
C LYS A 185 35.38 7.08 -18.86
N PHE A 186 35.56 5.78 -18.68
CA PHE A 186 35.62 5.17 -17.36
C PHE A 186 37.09 5.08 -16.91
N VAL A 187 37.35 5.35 -15.63
CA VAL A 187 38.67 5.23 -14.99
C VAL A 187 38.53 4.35 -13.77
N PHE A 188 39.45 3.39 -13.64
CA PHE A 188 39.49 2.48 -12.50
C PHE A 188 40.93 2.28 -12.02
N ASN A 189 41.17 2.35 -10.71
CA ASN A 189 42.40 2.04 -10.07
C ASN A 189 42.11 1.27 -8.79
N ALA A 190 42.85 0.17 -8.54
CA ALA A 190 42.75 -0.58 -7.32
C ALA A 190 44.13 -0.92 -6.79
N LEU A 191 44.35 -0.75 -5.49
CA LEU A 191 45.55 -1.12 -4.76
C LEU A 191 45.16 -2.16 -3.70
N VAL A 192 45.91 -3.26 -3.67
CA VAL A 192 45.89 -4.25 -2.58
C VAL A 192 47.29 -4.40 -2.04
N LYS A 193 47.56 -3.91 -0.81
CA LYS A 193 48.94 -3.86 -0.26
C LYS A 193 48.99 -4.30 1.18
N GLY A 194 49.88 -5.27 1.46
CA GLY A 194 50.20 -5.70 2.81
C GLY A 194 49.92 -7.18 3.05
N GLN A 195 50.09 -7.59 4.28
CA GLN A 195 49.95 -8.98 4.69
C GLN A 195 48.52 -9.40 4.87
N TYR A 196 48.17 -10.59 4.41
CA TYR A 196 46.94 -11.30 4.64
C TYR A 196 47.17 -12.55 5.49
N ASN A 197 46.50 -12.66 6.60
CA ASN A 197 46.42 -13.85 7.45
C ASN A 197 45.18 -13.81 8.35
N GLU A 198 45.00 -14.77 9.24
CA GLU A 198 43.84 -14.85 10.15
C GLU A 198 43.60 -13.60 11.02
N ARG A 199 44.57 -12.71 11.15
CA ARG A 199 44.55 -11.54 12.07
C ARG A 199 44.62 -10.21 11.35
N GLN A 200 44.95 -10.21 10.06
CA GLN A 200 45.27 -8.99 9.35
C GLN A 200 44.88 -9.11 7.88
N ASN A 201 44.18 -8.11 7.39
CA ASN A 201 43.87 -7.91 5.96
C ASN A 201 44.92 -6.95 5.33
N PRO A 202 45.15 -7.05 4.01
CA PRO A 202 45.90 -6.03 3.29
C PRO A 202 45.13 -4.71 3.28
N GLU A 203 45.79 -3.62 3.02
CA GLU A 203 45.16 -2.36 2.65
C GLU A 203 44.50 -2.55 1.28
N VAL A 204 43.25 -2.15 1.18
CA VAL A 204 42.48 -2.12 -0.08
C VAL A 204 42.01 -0.69 -0.33
N ARG A 205 42.38 -0.16 -1.51
CA ARG A 205 41.90 1.13 -2.00
C ARG A 205 41.43 0.96 -3.44
N VAL A 206 40.21 1.33 -3.71
CA VAL A 206 39.62 1.30 -5.06
C VAL A 206 39.12 2.71 -5.40
N GLU A 207 39.58 3.23 -6.50
CA GLU A 207 39.11 4.51 -7.08
C GLU A 207 38.53 4.23 -8.44
N PHE A 208 37.32 4.73 -8.66
CA PHE A 208 36.70 4.66 -9.98
C PHE A 208 35.87 5.89 -10.28
N GLY A 209 35.77 6.20 -11.55
CA GLY A 209 35.06 7.40 -11.98
C GLY A 209 34.57 7.33 -13.41
N LEU A 210 33.70 8.25 -13.76
CA LEU A 210 33.15 8.42 -15.10
C LEU A 210 33.36 9.89 -15.53
N GLU A 211 33.87 10.09 -16.74
CA GLU A 211 33.96 11.41 -17.39
C GLU A 211 33.18 11.39 -18.69
N ASP A 212 32.50 12.52 -18.97
CA ASP A 212 31.67 12.71 -20.18
C ASP A 212 30.70 11.55 -20.41
N GLY A 213 30.15 11.06 -19.29
CA GLY A 213 29.37 9.84 -19.26
C GLY A 213 27.91 10.01 -19.58
N ARG A 214 27.29 8.87 -19.87
CA ARG A 214 25.83 8.73 -19.99
C ARG A 214 25.41 7.58 -19.09
N LEU A 215 24.43 7.83 -18.25
CA LEU A 215 23.84 6.81 -17.36
C LEU A 215 22.40 6.55 -17.80
N SER A 216 22.07 5.29 -18.06
CA SER A 216 20.76 4.85 -18.51
C SER A 216 20.22 3.75 -17.59
N SER A 217 18.90 3.67 -17.47
CA SER A 217 18.20 2.57 -16.78
C SER A 217 16.81 2.44 -17.39
N PRO A 218 16.20 1.24 -17.40
CA PRO A 218 14.80 1.08 -17.76
C PRO A 218 13.82 1.90 -16.91
N ARG A 219 14.29 2.36 -15.73
CA ARG A 219 13.54 3.23 -14.82
C ARG A 219 13.66 4.72 -15.17
N LEU A 220 14.48 5.05 -16.15
CA LEU A 220 14.69 6.43 -16.63
C LEU A 220 14.23 6.54 -18.08
N ASP A 221 13.20 7.32 -18.33
CA ASP A 221 12.75 7.59 -19.72
C ASP A 221 13.83 8.31 -20.54
N ASN A 222 14.54 9.21 -19.88
CA ASN A 222 15.67 9.90 -20.47
C ASN A 222 16.94 9.63 -19.68
N PRO A 223 18.05 9.29 -20.33
CA PRO A 223 19.29 9.06 -19.64
C PRO A 223 19.89 10.36 -19.08
N LEU A 224 20.60 10.22 -17.98
CA LEU A 224 21.44 11.27 -17.46
C LEU A 224 22.67 11.43 -18.37
N LYS A 225 22.96 12.65 -18.80
CA LYS A 225 24.06 13.00 -19.74
C LYS A 225 25.15 13.80 -19.04
N ASP A 226 26.30 13.88 -19.68
CA ASP A 226 27.49 14.59 -19.20
C ASP A 226 27.81 14.23 -17.74
N VAL A 227 27.62 12.94 -17.44
CA VAL A 227 27.81 12.42 -16.09
C VAL A 227 29.31 12.42 -15.77
N ARG A 228 29.62 12.98 -14.60
CA ARG A 228 30.96 12.95 -14.00
C ARG A 228 30.85 12.58 -12.55
N PHE A 229 31.65 11.63 -12.13
CA PHE A 229 31.82 11.32 -10.72
C PHE A 229 33.20 10.72 -10.45
N ASN A 230 33.62 10.84 -9.19
CA ASN A 230 34.73 10.11 -8.64
C ASN A 230 34.29 9.41 -7.36
N ALA A 231 34.54 8.12 -7.27
CA ALA A 231 34.21 7.30 -6.10
C ALA A 231 35.45 6.60 -5.58
N ILE A 232 35.58 6.54 -4.26
CA ILE A 232 36.71 5.97 -3.57
C ILE A 232 36.19 5.01 -2.49
N PHE A 233 36.68 3.79 -2.52
CA PHE A 233 36.53 2.84 -1.41
C PHE A 233 37.90 2.59 -0.75
N THR A 234 37.92 2.50 0.57
CA THR A 234 39.05 2.03 1.34
C THR A 234 38.60 1.21 2.54
N ASN A 235 39.31 0.15 2.89
CA ASN A 235 39.08 -0.60 4.12
C ASN A 235 39.70 0.06 5.36
N GLY A 236 40.30 1.24 5.20
CA GLY A 236 40.72 2.15 6.25
C GLY A 236 41.89 1.67 7.11
N LYS A 237 42.03 2.32 8.28
CA LYS A 237 43.18 2.15 9.15
C LYS A 237 43.30 0.73 9.73
N PHE A 238 42.19 0.13 10.09
CA PHE A 238 42.18 -1.21 10.70
C PHE A 238 42.05 -2.32 9.66
N ARG A 239 41.83 -1.93 8.39
CA ARG A 239 41.70 -2.84 7.24
C ARG A 239 40.54 -3.82 7.39
N ASP A 240 39.45 -3.35 7.96
CA ASP A 240 38.23 -4.09 8.25
C ASP A 240 36.97 -3.23 7.99
N ASN A 241 35.82 -3.84 8.14
CA ASN A 241 34.52 -3.16 7.94
C ASN A 241 34.36 -1.97 8.90
N SER A 242 34.86 -2.02 10.11
CA SER A 242 34.70 -0.94 11.10
C SER A 242 35.44 0.35 10.71
N SER A 243 36.49 0.25 9.89
CA SER A 243 37.23 1.39 9.36
C SER A 243 37.02 1.63 7.87
N SER A 244 36.22 0.82 7.20
CA SER A 244 35.91 0.98 5.78
C SER A 244 35.13 2.26 5.51
N VAL A 245 35.48 2.92 4.40
CA VAL A 245 34.84 4.15 3.94
C VAL A 245 34.61 4.06 2.44
N PHE A 246 33.38 4.34 2.02
CA PHE A 246 33.05 4.62 0.63
C PHE A 246 32.68 6.09 0.48
N THR A 247 33.29 6.76 -0.48
CA THR A 247 33.03 8.18 -0.78
C THR A 247 32.72 8.35 -2.25
N LEU A 248 31.57 8.91 -2.57
CA LEU A 248 31.23 9.51 -3.88
C LEU A 248 31.43 11.02 -3.73
N GLU A 249 32.59 11.52 -4.16
CA GLU A 249 33.01 12.89 -3.86
C GLU A 249 32.21 13.96 -4.57
N SER A 250 31.91 13.76 -5.85
CA SER A 250 31.21 14.71 -6.67
C SER A 250 30.54 14.03 -7.86
N PHE A 251 29.27 13.70 -7.68
CA PHE A 251 28.45 13.26 -8.79
C PHE A 251 27.76 14.47 -9.42
N LYS A 252 27.88 14.62 -10.74
CA LYS A 252 27.19 15.62 -11.54
C LYS A 252 26.66 14.97 -12.79
N GLY A 253 25.43 15.33 -13.16
CA GLY A 253 24.85 14.88 -14.41
C GLY A 253 23.69 15.77 -14.82
N TYR A 254 23.24 15.66 -16.06
CA TYR A 254 22.20 16.50 -16.61
C TYR A 254 21.03 15.67 -17.15
N PHE A 255 19.84 15.92 -16.65
CA PHE A 255 18.61 15.58 -17.34
C PHE A 255 18.28 16.71 -18.31
N ASN A 256 18.44 16.47 -19.60
CA ASN A 256 18.36 17.50 -20.63
C ASN A 256 19.35 18.65 -20.36
N ARG A 257 18.93 19.70 -19.68
CA ARG A 257 19.76 20.88 -19.32
C ARG A 257 19.80 21.07 -17.80
N GLU A 258 19.03 20.32 -17.06
CA GLU A 258 18.87 20.47 -15.63
C GLU A 258 19.95 19.67 -14.89
N LEU A 259 20.71 20.36 -14.06
CA LEU A 259 21.82 19.82 -13.29
C LEU A 259 21.30 19.05 -12.06
N VAL A 260 21.90 17.88 -11.83
CA VAL A 260 21.77 17.13 -10.58
C VAL A 260 23.17 16.92 -10.00
N GLU A 261 23.36 17.30 -8.75
CA GLU A 261 24.59 17.12 -7.99
C GLU A 261 24.34 16.25 -6.75
N MET A 262 25.18 15.25 -6.54
CA MET A 262 25.08 14.33 -5.39
C MET A 262 26.45 14.10 -4.76
N ARG A 263 26.44 13.92 -3.44
CA ARG A 263 27.59 13.46 -2.67
C ARG A 263 27.12 12.39 -1.68
N LEU A 264 27.91 11.34 -1.50
CA LEU A 264 27.65 10.28 -0.52
C LEU A 264 28.96 9.87 0.13
N GLU A 265 28.94 9.76 1.45
CA GLU A 265 29.98 9.09 2.23
C GLU A 265 29.31 8.08 3.16
N VAL A 266 29.80 6.84 3.13
CA VAL A 266 29.40 5.78 4.04
C VAL A 266 30.65 5.29 4.77
N ALA A 267 30.71 5.51 6.06
CA ALA A 267 31.83 5.09 6.91
C ALA A 267 31.39 4.05 7.93
N ASN A 268 32.31 3.16 8.32
CA ASN A 268 32.06 2.09 9.28
C ASN A 268 30.95 1.12 8.83
N PHE A 269 31.30 0.14 8.01
CA PHE A 269 30.33 -0.79 7.40
C PHE A 269 29.70 -1.77 8.39
N ASP A 270 30.27 -1.94 9.60
CA ASP A 270 29.64 -2.70 10.68
C ASP A 270 28.48 -1.92 11.33
N GLU A 271 28.67 -0.60 11.48
CA GLU A 271 27.66 0.35 11.97
C GLU A 271 27.64 1.58 11.06
N PRO A 272 26.98 1.54 9.89
CA PRO A 272 27.12 2.55 8.86
C PRO A 272 26.74 3.96 9.33
N VAL A 273 27.64 4.92 9.08
CA VAL A 273 27.41 6.35 9.22
C VAL A 273 27.35 6.95 7.83
N ILE A 274 26.25 7.58 7.51
CA ILE A 274 25.94 8.13 6.20
C ILE A 274 26.04 9.65 6.24
N ASP A 275 26.70 10.28 5.27
CA ASP A 275 26.64 11.71 4.95
C ASP A 275 26.24 11.82 3.47
N PHE A 276 24.98 12.14 3.21
CA PHE A 276 24.39 12.23 1.88
C PHE A 276 23.93 13.65 1.59
N SER A 277 24.14 14.11 0.38
CA SER A 277 23.54 15.35 -0.11
C SER A 277 23.12 15.23 -1.58
N LEU A 278 22.00 15.88 -1.91
CA LEU A 278 21.44 15.94 -3.25
C LEU A 278 20.90 17.35 -3.51
N ASP A 279 21.26 17.91 -4.64
CA ASP A 279 20.78 19.22 -5.10
C ASP A 279 20.54 19.16 -6.60
N GLY A 280 19.49 19.80 -7.12
CA GLY A 280 19.25 19.85 -8.54
C GLY A 280 17.79 19.85 -8.94
N VAL A 281 17.55 19.72 -10.24
CA VAL A 281 16.21 19.67 -10.82
C VAL A 281 15.99 18.31 -11.48
N ALA A 282 14.90 17.67 -11.12
CA ALA A 282 14.50 16.37 -11.64
C ALA A 282 13.24 16.51 -12.52
N PRO A 283 13.35 16.45 -13.85
CA PRO A 283 12.20 16.41 -14.74
C PRO A 283 11.41 15.11 -14.53
N LEU A 284 10.14 15.22 -14.14
CA LEU A 284 9.32 14.04 -13.82
C LEU A 284 9.15 13.09 -15.00
N GLU A 285 9.13 13.60 -16.24
CA GLU A 285 9.14 12.78 -17.45
C GLU A 285 10.32 11.82 -17.53
N SER A 286 11.45 12.18 -16.91
CA SER A 286 12.68 11.39 -16.93
C SER A 286 12.81 10.44 -15.74
N VAL A 287 12.21 10.77 -14.59
CA VAL A 287 12.50 10.10 -13.32
C VAL A 287 11.30 9.40 -12.67
N TYR A 288 10.09 9.51 -13.24
CA TYR A 288 8.90 8.91 -12.61
C TYR A 288 9.05 7.40 -12.35
N GLY A 289 9.76 6.68 -13.22
CA GLY A 289 10.03 5.25 -13.05
C GLY A 289 10.88 4.91 -11.80
N LEU A 290 11.67 5.88 -11.27
CA LEU A 290 12.42 5.70 -10.03
C LEU A 290 11.51 5.61 -8.79
N LEU A 291 10.26 6.07 -8.88
CA LEU A 291 9.28 5.94 -7.81
C LEU A 291 8.92 4.47 -7.51
N GLY A 292 9.26 3.55 -8.42
CA GLY A 292 9.07 2.11 -8.24
C GLY A 292 7.60 1.68 -8.11
N ASN A 293 6.67 2.56 -8.44
CA ASN A 293 5.24 2.27 -8.39
C ASN A 293 4.72 1.97 -9.81
N PRO A 294 4.32 0.74 -10.12
CA PRO A 294 3.86 0.37 -11.45
C PRO A 294 2.58 1.08 -11.91
N ARG A 295 1.87 1.72 -10.99
CA ARG A 295 0.67 2.51 -11.29
C ARG A 295 1.00 3.91 -11.82
N VAL A 296 2.23 4.37 -11.65
CA VAL A 296 2.72 5.62 -12.23
C VAL A 296 3.26 5.34 -13.61
N THR A 297 2.57 5.78 -14.64
CA THR A 297 2.85 5.46 -16.05
C THR A 297 3.50 6.62 -16.81
N GLY A 298 3.63 7.77 -16.18
CA GLY A 298 4.27 8.94 -16.79
C GLY A 298 4.40 10.10 -15.83
N GLY A 299 5.13 11.14 -16.26
CA GLY A 299 5.31 12.39 -15.55
C GLY A 299 5.59 13.53 -16.49
N SER A 300 5.32 14.75 -16.04
CA SER A 300 5.69 16.00 -16.73
C SER A 300 6.02 17.10 -15.71
N GLY A 301 6.66 18.18 -16.16
CA GLY A 301 7.14 19.25 -15.27
C GLY A 301 8.34 18.83 -14.44
N GLU A 302 8.65 19.58 -13.41
CA GLU A 302 9.93 19.49 -12.71
C GLU A 302 9.74 19.50 -11.18
N VAL A 303 10.65 18.80 -10.50
CA VAL A 303 10.81 18.87 -9.05
C VAL A 303 12.19 19.42 -8.74
N GLU A 304 12.26 20.59 -8.13
CA GLU A 304 13.51 21.18 -7.66
C GLU A 304 13.85 20.61 -6.27
N ILE A 305 15.01 19.99 -6.18
CA ILE A 305 15.56 19.42 -4.94
C ILE A 305 16.57 20.43 -4.39
N LYS A 306 16.24 21.06 -3.26
CA LYS A 306 17.07 22.12 -2.66
C LYS A 306 17.85 21.60 -1.46
N LYS A 307 19.16 21.43 -1.63
CA LYS A 307 20.12 21.15 -0.56
C LYS A 307 19.64 20.04 0.39
N LEU A 308 19.08 18.96 -0.20
CA LEU A 308 18.73 17.78 0.58
C LEU A 308 19.99 17.21 1.22
N ARG A 309 20.03 17.12 2.54
CA ARG A 309 21.15 16.58 3.31
C ARG A 309 20.63 15.63 4.37
N LEU A 310 21.32 14.50 4.50
CA LEU A 310 21.06 13.50 5.51
C LEU A 310 22.41 13.04 6.08
N LYS A 311 22.61 13.21 7.40
CA LYS A 311 23.85 12.82 8.07
C LYS A 311 23.58 12.18 9.42
N GLY A 312 24.10 10.97 9.63
CA GLY A 312 24.00 10.27 10.89
C GLY A 312 24.25 8.77 10.76
N ALA A 313 24.23 8.07 11.88
CA ALA A 313 24.32 6.61 11.87
C ALA A 313 23.01 6.00 11.35
N TYR A 314 23.10 5.00 10.48
CA TYR A 314 21.92 4.31 9.93
C TYR A 314 20.99 3.79 11.01
N LYS A 315 21.55 3.20 12.09
CA LYS A 315 20.78 2.75 13.25
C LYS A 315 19.98 3.86 13.97
N ASP A 316 20.44 5.11 13.86
CA ASP A 316 19.73 6.26 14.42
C ASP A 316 18.66 6.79 13.46
N MET A 317 18.80 6.54 12.14
CA MET A 317 17.81 6.90 11.11
C MET A 317 16.55 6.03 11.15
N ILE A 318 16.71 4.76 11.54
CA ILE A 318 15.60 3.80 11.64
C ILE A 318 14.92 3.78 13.01
N ASP A 319 15.50 4.43 14.03
CA ASP A 319 15.00 4.42 15.42
C ASP A 319 14.34 5.77 15.77
N PRO A 320 13.01 5.83 15.99
CA PRO A 320 12.32 7.07 16.38
C PRO A 320 12.88 7.69 17.66
N GLY A 321 13.39 6.89 18.60
CA GLY A 321 13.97 7.36 19.86
C GLY A 321 15.35 8.03 19.70
N ARG A 322 16.02 7.79 18.57
CA ARG A 322 17.37 8.29 18.29
C ARG A 322 17.43 9.25 17.11
N ILE A 323 16.36 9.40 16.37
CA ILE A 323 16.30 10.23 15.16
C ILE A 323 16.78 11.68 15.37
N SER A 324 16.68 12.20 16.60
CA SER A 324 17.22 13.53 16.95
C SER A 324 18.74 13.67 16.81
N ARG A 325 19.47 12.55 16.65
CA ARG A 325 20.92 12.54 16.38
C ARG A 325 21.24 12.65 14.90
N VAL A 326 20.22 12.54 14.05
CA VAL A 326 20.37 12.64 12.59
C VAL A 326 20.20 14.09 12.17
N GLU A 327 21.15 14.59 11.42
CA GLU A 327 21.03 15.88 10.73
C GLU A 327 20.30 15.63 9.40
N ALA A 328 19.09 16.14 9.28
CA ALA A 328 18.33 16.07 8.03
C ALA A 328 17.80 17.47 7.69
N SER A 329 17.94 17.88 6.44
CA SER A 329 17.46 19.16 5.97
C SER A 329 17.30 19.15 4.46
N GLY A 330 16.50 20.06 3.92
CA GLY A 330 16.31 20.26 2.49
C GLY A 330 14.87 20.53 2.15
N ALA A 331 14.63 20.81 0.87
CA ALA A 331 13.28 21.02 0.38
C ALA A 331 13.10 20.40 -1.02
N LEU A 332 11.86 20.02 -1.30
CA LEU A 332 11.39 19.68 -2.64
C LEU A 332 10.35 20.71 -3.03
N GLU A 333 10.56 21.41 -4.13
CA GLU A 333 9.57 22.32 -4.69
C GLU A 333 9.01 21.75 -5.99
N PHE A 334 7.70 21.85 -6.14
CA PHE A 334 6.98 21.41 -7.32
C PHE A 334 6.66 22.66 -8.17
N ASP A 335 6.95 22.61 -9.47
CA ASP A 335 6.60 23.65 -10.42
C ASP A 335 5.98 23.00 -11.66
N ASP A 336 4.66 23.17 -11.82
CA ASP A 336 3.86 22.56 -12.88
C ASP A 336 4.14 21.04 -13.04
N ALA A 337 4.46 20.40 -11.94
CA ALA A 337 4.79 18.98 -11.89
C ALA A 337 3.52 18.13 -12.00
N ALA A 338 3.52 17.13 -12.85
CA ALA A 338 2.41 16.19 -12.95
C ALA A 338 2.87 14.74 -13.01
N LEU A 339 2.03 13.86 -12.48
CA LEU A 339 2.19 12.41 -12.58
C LEU A 339 0.94 11.79 -13.21
N SER A 340 1.17 10.92 -14.18
CA SER A 340 0.12 10.06 -14.74
C SER A 340 0.01 8.82 -13.89
N ILE A 341 -1.10 8.68 -13.16
CA ILE A 341 -1.37 7.55 -12.26
C ILE A 341 -2.58 6.80 -12.81
N LYS A 342 -2.40 5.59 -13.32
CA LYS A 342 -3.37 4.92 -14.15
C LYS A 342 -3.73 5.85 -15.33
N ASP A 343 -4.95 6.10 -15.64
CA ASP A 343 -5.37 6.98 -16.73
C ASP A 343 -5.67 8.42 -16.29
N GLU A 344 -5.29 8.79 -15.06
CA GLU A 344 -5.54 10.11 -14.50
C GLU A 344 -4.24 10.91 -14.36
N GLU A 345 -4.26 12.14 -14.82
CA GLU A 345 -3.19 13.10 -14.61
C GLU A 345 -3.40 13.87 -13.30
N ILE A 346 -2.42 13.84 -12.43
CA ILE A 346 -2.39 14.53 -11.15
C ILE A 346 -1.33 15.63 -11.23
N LEU A 347 -1.78 16.86 -11.25
CA LEU A 347 -0.94 18.05 -11.30
C LEU A 347 -0.62 18.53 -9.88
N PHE A 348 0.63 18.82 -9.62
CA PHE A 348 1.16 19.47 -8.43
C PHE A 348 1.56 20.92 -8.84
N ASP A 349 0.61 21.84 -8.76
CA ASP A 349 0.76 23.21 -9.29
C ASP A 349 1.78 24.03 -8.49
N ARG A 350 1.78 23.93 -7.19
CA ARG A 350 2.73 24.60 -6.28
C ARG A 350 2.83 23.80 -5.00
N GLY A 351 3.96 23.94 -4.34
CA GLY A 351 4.11 23.41 -3.00
C GLY A 351 5.55 23.14 -2.66
N GLU A 352 5.82 23.18 -1.38
CA GLU A 352 7.13 22.86 -0.83
C GLU A 352 6.98 21.73 0.21
N LEU A 353 7.81 20.71 0.06
CA LEU A 353 8.07 19.70 1.09
C LEU A 353 9.39 20.05 1.75
N ARG A 354 9.39 20.48 3.00
CA ARG A 354 10.58 20.88 3.74
C ARG A 354 10.92 19.88 4.82
N LEU A 355 12.14 19.37 4.80
CA LEU A 355 12.70 18.49 5.81
C LEU A 355 13.61 19.28 6.76
N GLU A 356 13.31 19.24 8.05
CA GLU A 356 14.09 19.87 9.12
C GLU A 356 14.24 18.91 10.30
N GLY A 357 15.39 18.27 10.43
CA GLY A 357 15.60 17.22 11.42
C GLY A 357 14.59 16.08 11.25
N ASN A 358 13.83 15.81 12.31
CA ASN A 358 12.79 14.76 12.30
C ASN A 358 11.44 15.23 11.75
N ARG A 359 11.30 16.48 11.34
CA ARG A 359 10.05 17.08 10.89
C ARG A 359 10.06 17.27 9.38
N MET A 360 9.05 16.77 8.70
CA MET A 360 8.70 17.13 7.34
C MET A 360 7.48 18.06 7.37
N ALA A 361 7.59 19.23 6.77
CA ALA A 361 6.48 20.16 6.58
C ALA A 361 6.06 20.17 5.12
N VAL A 362 4.76 20.27 4.87
CA VAL A 362 4.15 20.51 3.56
C VAL A 362 3.52 21.89 3.60
N GLU A 363 4.01 22.79 2.75
CA GLU A 363 3.53 24.16 2.69
C GLU A 363 2.89 24.45 1.33
N GLY A 364 1.56 24.69 1.36
CA GLY A 364 0.82 25.18 0.20
C GLY A 364 0.81 24.27 -1.03
N LEU A 365 0.91 22.96 -0.84
CA LEU A 365 0.84 21.99 -1.93
C LEU A 365 -0.57 21.99 -2.53
N ARG A 366 -0.68 22.38 -3.79
CA ARG A 366 -1.92 22.32 -4.56
C ARG A 366 -1.86 21.15 -5.50
N ILE A 367 -2.90 20.33 -5.45
CA ILE A 367 -3.05 19.12 -6.25
C ILE A 367 -4.34 19.24 -7.06
N GLU A 368 -4.23 19.17 -8.37
CA GLU A 368 -5.37 19.15 -9.29
C GLU A 368 -5.36 17.85 -10.10
N GLY A 369 -6.51 17.23 -10.24
CA GLY A 369 -6.66 15.99 -11.02
C GLY A 369 -7.75 15.09 -10.47
N ALA A 370 -8.11 14.06 -11.20
CA ALA A 370 -9.17 13.13 -10.83
C ALA A 370 -10.47 13.83 -10.38
N GLY A 371 -10.85 14.94 -11.05
CA GLY A 371 -12.03 15.73 -10.68
C GLY A 371 -11.91 16.56 -9.40
N SER A 372 -10.71 16.64 -8.83
CA SER A 372 -10.46 17.28 -7.54
C SER A 372 -9.50 18.46 -7.65
N ASP A 373 -9.72 19.50 -6.82
CA ASP A 373 -8.84 20.68 -6.63
C ASP A 373 -8.59 20.80 -5.13
N ILE A 374 -7.40 20.38 -4.71
CA ILE A 374 -7.04 20.18 -3.30
C ILE A 374 -5.85 21.05 -2.95
N SER A 375 -5.93 21.79 -1.86
CA SER A 375 -4.79 22.43 -1.21
C SER A 375 -4.46 21.68 0.07
N PHE A 376 -3.24 21.18 0.17
CA PHE A 376 -2.77 20.38 1.29
C PHE A 376 -1.67 21.12 2.05
N MET A 377 -1.75 21.08 3.39
CA MET A 377 -0.71 21.60 4.28
C MET A 377 -0.64 20.75 5.55
N GLY A 378 0.54 20.69 6.15
CA GLY A 378 0.69 19.93 7.36
C GLY A 378 2.13 19.66 7.73
N SER A 379 2.32 18.84 8.75
CA SER A 379 3.64 18.35 9.12
C SER A 379 3.56 16.91 9.64
N ALA A 380 4.65 16.18 9.44
CA ALA A 380 4.84 14.83 9.96
C ALA A 380 6.18 14.71 10.66
N TYR A 381 6.24 13.85 11.68
CA TYR A 381 7.46 13.48 12.39
C TYR A 381 7.72 11.99 12.23
N ASN A 382 8.95 11.56 12.43
CA ASN A 382 9.43 10.19 12.26
C ASN A 382 9.35 9.70 10.80
N ILE A 383 9.46 10.60 9.84
CA ILE A 383 9.39 10.23 8.42
C ILE A 383 10.59 9.37 8.00
N LEU A 384 11.79 9.65 8.52
CA LEU A 384 13.00 8.89 8.19
C LEU A 384 12.93 7.44 8.71
N PRO A 385 12.55 7.17 9.98
CA PRO A 385 12.33 5.81 10.44
C PRO A 385 11.33 5.02 9.58
N VAL A 386 10.26 5.66 9.13
CA VAL A 386 9.28 5.03 8.23
C VAL A 386 9.87 4.77 6.84
N PHE A 387 10.66 5.71 6.31
CA PHE A 387 11.26 5.61 4.98
C PHE A 387 12.35 4.53 4.90
N PHE A 388 13.17 4.40 5.95
CA PHE A 388 14.30 3.47 6.01
C PHE A 388 13.98 2.13 6.68
N ALA A 389 12.75 1.91 7.16
CA ALA A 389 12.38 0.63 7.75
C ALA A 389 12.34 -0.47 6.68
N ASP A 390 13.08 -1.55 6.90
CA ASP A 390 13.12 -2.72 6.00
C ASP A 390 11.75 -3.41 5.89
N SER A 391 10.91 -3.27 6.92
CA SER A 391 9.51 -3.64 6.87
C SER A 391 8.67 -2.65 7.70
N LEU A 392 7.59 -2.16 7.13
CA LEU A 392 6.61 -1.32 7.84
C LEU A 392 5.88 -2.07 8.98
N ASN A 393 6.16 -3.35 9.16
CA ASN A 393 5.63 -4.20 10.23
C ASN A 393 6.39 -4.06 11.56
N SER A 394 7.43 -3.23 11.66
CA SER A 394 8.08 -2.98 12.94
C SER A 394 7.12 -2.17 13.83
N GLN A 395 6.57 -2.82 14.86
CA GLN A 395 5.54 -2.27 15.75
C GLN A 395 5.95 -1.02 16.53
N ASP A 396 7.21 -0.56 16.39
CA ASP A 396 7.79 0.50 17.20
C ASP A 396 7.90 1.85 16.47
N VAL A 397 7.47 1.95 15.20
CA VAL A 397 7.57 3.19 14.43
C VAL A 397 6.21 3.84 14.28
N GLU A 398 6.02 5.00 14.92
CA GLU A 398 4.82 5.83 14.77
C GLU A 398 5.12 7.03 13.87
N LEU A 399 4.37 7.21 12.79
CA LEU A 399 4.34 8.43 12.00
C LEU A 399 3.37 9.41 12.68
N LEU A 400 3.91 10.42 13.33
CA LEU A 400 3.11 11.46 13.97
C LEU A 400 2.81 12.55 12.95
N PHE A 401 1.54 12.92 12.75
CA PHE A 401 1.19 13.96 11.77
C PHE A 401 0.06 14.86 12.22
N ASP A 402 0.07 16.07 11.71
CA ASP A 402 -1.04 17.04 11.77
C ASP A 402 -1.14 17.71 10.40
N ALA A 403 -2.27 17.49 9.73
CA ALA A 403 -2.46 17.92 8.37
C ALA A 403 -3.86 18.52 8.16
N SER A 404 -3.97 19.36 7.14
CA SER A 404 -5.24 19.91 6.69
C SER A 404 -5.33 19.91 5.16
N LEU A 405 -6.55 19.70 4.70
CA LEU A 405 -6.94 19.74 3.30
C LEU A 405 -8.05 20.77 3.14
N VAL A 406 -7.87 21.64 2.18
CA VAL A 406 -8.92 22.54 1.69
C VAL A 406 -9.17 22.19 0.24
N ALA A 407 -10.41 21.87 -0.12
CA ALA A 407 -10.74 21.51 -1.49
C ALA A 407 -11.94 22.32 -1.99
N LYS A 408 -11.86 22.83 -3.24
CA LYS A 408 -13.01 23.40 -3.92
C LYS A 408 -13.93 22.32 -4.46
N SER A 409 -13.33 21.24 -4.97
CA SER A 409 -14.03 20.05 -5.41
C SER A 409 -13.28 18.80 -5.02
N LEU A 410 -14.00 17.74 -4.67
CA LEU A 410 -13.45 16.44 -4.31
C LEU A 410 -14.29 15.34 -4.94
N ASP A 411 -13.75 14.66 -5.95
CA ASP A 411 -14.35 13.46 -6.54
C ASP A 411 -13.81 12.21 -5.85
N ILE A 412 -14.58 11.72 -4.87
CA ILE A 412 -14.14 10.61 -4.02
C ILE A 412 -14.04 9.32 -4.84
N ASP A 413 -14.92 9.10 -5.80
CA ASP A 413 -14.93 7.88 -6.62
C ASP A 413 -13.67 7.78 -7.47
N ARG A 414 -13.30 8.89 -8.16
CA ARG A 414 -12.09 8.93 -8.97
C ARG A 414 -10.83 8.80 -8.11
N LEU A 415 -10.80 9.43 -6.95
CA LEU A 415 -9.67 9.29 -6.01
C LEU A 415 -9.55 7.86 -5.47
N MET A 416 -10.67 7.19 -5.18
CA MET A 416 -10.67 5.80 -4.73
C MET A 416 -10.12 4.83 -5.78
N LYS A 417 -10.25 5.14 -7.09
CA LYS A 417 -9.69 4.31 -8.16
C LYS A 417 -8.18 4.12 -8.05
N PHE A 418 -7.45 5.04 -7.42
CA PHE A 418 -6.01 4.88 -7.19
C PHE A 418 -5.68 3.75 -6.20
N SER A 419 -6.61 3.38 -5.33
CA SER A 419 -6.45 2.30 -4.35
C SER A 419 -7.07 0.97 -4.78
N THR A 420 -7.81 0.93 -5.90
CA THR A 420 -8.43 -0.30 -6.42
C THR A 420 -7.47 -1.08 -7.34
N LEU A 421 -7.82 -2.31 -7.67
CA LEU A 421 -7.10 -3.12 -8.66
C LEU A 421 -7.09 -2.42 -10.03
N THR A 422 -6.06 -2.67 -10.84
CA THR A 422 -6.00 -2.23 -12.24
C THR A 422 -6.95 -3.10 -13.10
N GLU A 423 -7.30 -2.65 -14.32
CA GLU A 423 -8.12 -3.45 -15.23
C GLU A 423 -7.49 -4.82 -15.57
N GLU A 424 -6.15 -4.88 -15.66
CA GLU A 424 -5.42 -6.13 -15.88
C GLU A 424 -5.49 -7.04 -14.64
N GLU A 425 -5.40 -6.49 -13.44
CA GLU A 425 -5.55 -7.20 -12.18
C GLU A 425 -6.99 -7.68 -11.99
N GLU A 426 -7.99 -6.92 -12.43
CA GLU A 426 -9.41 -7.32 -12.42
C GLU A 426 -9.73 -8.44 -13.44
N GLN A 427 -8.97 -8.55 -14.52
CA GLN A 427 -9.08 -9.64 -15.50
C GLN A 427 -8.29 -10.89 -15.13
N ALA A 428 -7.49 -10.85 -14.06
CA ALA A 428 -6.73 -11.99 -13.58
C ALA A 428 -7.66 -13.13 -13.11
N PRO A 429 -7.16 -14.40 -13.08
CA PRO A 429 -7.91 -15.50 -12.48
C PRO A 429 -8.34 -15.21 -11.05
N GLU A 430 -9.49 -15.74 -10.61
CA GLU A 430 -10.10 -15.42 -9.31
C GLU A 430 -9.14 -15.64 -8.13
N GLU A 431 -8.37 -16.72 -8.14
CA GLU A 431 -7.35 -17.00 -7.12
C GLU A 431 -6.27 -15.90 -7.01
N VAL A 432 -5.90 -15.30 -8.15
CA VAL A 432 -4.92 -14.19 -8.19
C VAL A 432 -5.55 -12.91 -7.68
N LYS A 433 -6.80 -12.63 -8.07
CA LYS A 433 -7.56 -11.47 -7.57
C LYS A 433 -7.71 -11.48 -6.06
N ASP A 434 -8.08 -12.63 -5.49
CA ASP A 434 -8.26 -12.76 -4.05
C ASP A 434 -6.92 -12.53 -3.32
N SER A 435 -5.83 -13.08 -3.84
CA SER A 435 -4.49 -12.82 -3.31
C SER A 435 -4.11 -11.33 -3.36
N LEU A 436 -4.44 -10.63 -4.45
CA LEU A 436 -4.19 -9.19 -4.60
C LEU A 436 -5.06 -8.37 -3.64
N LYS A 437 -6.33 -8.73 -3.45
CA LYS A 437 -7.22 -8.07 -2.47
C LYS A 437 -6.68 -8.22 -1.05
N VAL A 438 -6.28 -9.44 -0.65
CA VAL A 438 -5.64 -9.69 0.65
C VAL A 438 -4.39 -8.84 0.83
N ALA A 439 -3.53 -8.76 -0.18
CA ALA A 439 -2.33 -7.93 -0.13
C ALA A 439 -2.66 -6.43 0.04
N VAL A 440 -3.70 -5.92 -0.61
CA VAL A 440 -4.16 -4.53 -0.45
C VAL A 440 -4.67 -4.28 0.98
N VAL A 441 -5.44 -5.21 1.54
CA VAL A 441 -5.95 -5.11 2.91
C VAL A 441 -4.81 -5.15 3.92
N GLN A 442 -3.88 -6.10 3.77
CA GLN A 442 -2.68 -6.19 4.62
C GLN A 442 -1.83 -4.93 4.56
N LYS A 443 -1.62 -4.37 3.37
CA LYS A 443 -0.90 -3.10 3.20
C LYS A 443 -1.63 -1.95 3.89
N ARG A 444 -2.96 -1.89 3.81
CA ARG A 444 -3.78 -0.88 4.51
C ARG A 444 -3.64 -1.03 6.02
N GLN A 445 -3.77 -2.23 6.57
CA GLN A 445 -3.60 -2.51 8.00
C GLN A 445 -2.19 -2.14 8.47
N THR A 446 -1.16 -2.47 7.69
CA THR A 446 0.22 -2.08 7.96
C THR A 446 0.36 -0.57 8.01
N VAL A 447 -0.18 0.17 7.03
CA VAL A 447 -0.11 1.64 7.01
C VAL A 447 -0.84 2.24 8.21
N THR A 448 -2.03 1.77 8.54
CA THR A 448 -2.81 2.33 9.66
C THR A 448 -2.21 2.01 11.03
N SER A 449 -1.42 0.94 11.14
CA SER A 449 -0.80 0.53 12.42
C SER A 449 0.22 1.52 12.96
N PHE A 450 0.89 2.28 12.08
CA PHE A 450 1.89 3.25 12.48
C PHE A 450 1.43 4.72 12.39
N LEU A 451 0.19 4.98 11.91
CA LEU A 451 -0.34 6.34 11.80
C LEU A 451 -0.90 6.84 13.13
N LYS A 452 -0.46 8.02 13.57
CA LYS A 452 -0.98 8.72 14.72
C LYS A 452 -1.03 10.21 14.47
N GLY A 453 -2.21 10.80 14.54
CA GLY A 453 -2.34 12.23 14.26
C GLY A 453 -3.73 12.65 13.84
N SER A 454 -3.83 13.85 13.33
CA SER A 454 -5.09 14.41 12.89
C SER A 454 -5.03 14.94 11.46
N PHE A 455 -6.15 14.80 10.78
CA PHE A 455 -6.36 15.31 9.44
C PHE A 455 -7.68 16.12 9.42
N ASN A 456 -7.57 17.41 9.17
CA ASN A 456 -8.74 18.30 9.06
C ASN A 456 -9.05 18.52 7.58
N ALA A 457 -10.32 18.45 7.19
CA ALA A 457 -10.78 18.70 5.83
C ALA A 457 -11.88 19.77 5.79
N ASP A 458 -11.75 20.72 4.89
CA ASP A 458 -12.77 21.73 4.55
C ASP A 458 -12.98 21.66 3.03
N VAL A 459 -14.12 21.10 2.62
CA VAL A 459 -14.41 20.80 1.21
C VAL A 459 -15.68 21.56 0.81
N GLU A 460 -15.55 22.42 -0.20
CA GLU A 460 -16.67 23.23 -0.68
C GLU A 460 -17.72 22.37 -1.37
N ALA A 461 -17.30 21.44 -2.25
CA ALA A 461 -18.17 20.49 -2.94
C ALA A 461 -17.51 19.12 -3.08
N PHE A 462 -18.27 18.04 -2.94
CA PHE A 462 -17.80 16.69 -3.23
C PHE A 462 -18.87 15.84 -3.87
N ASN A 463 -18.44 14.77 -4.54
CA ASN A 463 -19.30 13.70 -5.04
C ASN A 463 -18.75 12.33 -4.62
N TYR A 464 -19.65 11.42 -4.31
CA TYR A 464 -19.41 10.03 -4.01
C TYR A 464 -20.57 9.18 -4.54
N ASN A 465 -20.33 8.37 -5.56
CA ASN A 465 -21.37 7.73 -6.37
C ASN A 465 -22.39 8.78 -6.88
N LEU A 466 -23.66 8.62 -6.55
CA LEU A 466 -24.70 9.59 -6.87
C LEU A 466 -24.92 10.65 -5.78
N ILE A 467 -24.14 10.58 -4.68
CA ILE A 467 -24.26 11.54 -3.56
C ILE A 467 -23.48 12.80 -3.89
N GLU A 468 -24.18 13.91 -3.95
CA GLU A 468 -23.60 15.24 -4.08
C GLU A 468 -23.69 15.97 -2.74
N GLY A 469 -22.55 16.47 -2.26
CA GLY A 469 -22.49 17.20 -1.00
C GLY A 469 -21.70 18.49 -1.10
N ASN A 470 -22.02 19.43 -0.19
CA ASN A 470 -21.40 20.73 -0.12
C ASN A 470 -21.04 21.08 1.32
N ASN A 471 -20.05 21.97 1.49
CA ASN A 471 -19.62 22.48 2.79
C ASN A 471 -19.30 21.38 3.79
N PHE A 472 -18.55 20.36 3.33
CA PHE A 472 -18.07 19.34 4.23
C PHE A 472 -16.96 19.92 5.11
N LYS A 473 -17.13 19.81 6.43
CA LYS A 473 -16.09 20.09 7.42
C LYS A 473 -15.91 18.86 8.29
N GLY A 474 -14.72 18.26 8.20
CA GLY A 474 -14.45 17.00 8.86
C GLY A 474 -13.10 16.95 9.54
N LYS A 475 -12.99 16.05 10.51
CA LYS A 475 -11.74 15.69 11.17
C LYS A 475 -11.62 14.17 11.21
N LEU A 476 -10.48 13.68 10.76
CA LEU A 476 -10.04 12.30 10.95
C LEU A 476 -8.96 12.30 12.03
N GLU A 477 -9.07 11.41 13.00
CA GLU A 477 -8.10 11.22 14.07
C GLU A 477 -7.60 9.78 14.01
N PHE A 478 -6.31 9.61 13.76
CA PHE A 478 -5.67 8.29 13.70
C PHE A 478 -4.95 8.01 15.01
N ASP A 479 -5.15 6.83 15.55
CA ASP A 479 -4.47 6.33 16.74
C ASP A 479 -4.30 4.81 16.59
N ASN A 480 -3.22 4.43 15.93
CA ASN A 480 -2.79 3.03 15.76
C ASN A 480 -3.96 2.08 15.43
N ASN A 481 -4.28 1.91 14.15
CA ASN A 481 -5.38 1.07 13.66
C ASN A 481 -6.81 1.51 14.04
N ILE A 482 -6.96 2.63 14.69
CA ILE A 482 -8.28 3.24 14.94
C ILE A 482 -8.32 4.59 14.21
N MET A 483 -9.37 4.81 13.44
CA MET A 483 -9.63 6.10 12.80
C MET A 483 -10.96 6.65 13.30
N GLY A 484 -10.88 7.71 14.09
CA GLY A 484 -12.05 8.52 14.46
C GLY A 484 -12.46 9.41 13.29
N ILE A 485 -13.76 9.54 13.02
CA ILE A 485 -14.34 10.36 11.96
C ILE A 485 -15.38 11.28 12.58
N ARG A 486 -15.22 12.59 12.40
CA ARG A 486 -16.25 13.57 12.71
C ARG A 486 -16.41 14.53 11.56
N GLY A 487 -17.64 14.83 11.18
CA GLY A 487 -17.89 15.73 10.08
C GLY A 487 -19.31 16.26 10.04
N GLU A 488 -19.46 17.42 9.41
CA GLU A 488 -20.74 17.98 9.02
C GLU A 488 -20.75 18.25 7.52
N VAL A 489 -21.90 18.08 6.90
CA VAL A 489 -22.06 18.24 5.46
C VAL A 489 -23.47 18.65 5.11
N THR A 490 -23.62 19.43 4.06
CA THR A 490 -24.90 19.69 3.39
C THR A 490 -25.04 18.73 2.23
N ALA A 491 -25.99 17.79 2.32
CA ALA A 491 -26.33 16.87 1.23
C ALA A 491 -27.84 16.58 1.24
N PHE A 492 -28.38 16.09 0.12
CA PHE A 492 -29.81 15.79 -0.05
C PHE A 492 -30.70 16.99 0.35
N ASN A 493 -30.26 18.21 0.05
CA ASN A 493 -30.92 19.46 0.44
C ASN A 493 -31.21 19.60 1.96
N GLY A 494 -30.35 19.01 2.80
CA GLY A 494 -30.41 19.09 4.27
C GLY A 494 -29.02 19.01 4.88
N GLN A 495 -28.94 18.80 6.18
CA GLN A 495 -27.69 18.71 6.94
C GLN A 495 -27.48 17.30 7.48
N LEU A 496 -26.23 16.81 7.40
CA LEU A 496 -25.80 15.57 8.02
C LEU A 496 -24.61 15.83 8.95
N LEU A 497 -24.65 15.18 10.12
CA LEU A 497 -23.56 15.17 11.08
C LEU A 497 -23.14 13.71 11.27
N LEU A 498 -21.85 13.43 11.03
CA LEU A 498 -21.26 12.11 11.18
C LEU A 498 -20.30 12.11 12.38
N ASP A 499 -20.40 11.12 13.25
CA ASP A 499 -19.45 10.82 14.32
C ASP A 499 -19.25 9.30 14.36
N GLY A 500 -18.04 8.82 14.14
CA GLY A 500 -17.79 7.40 14.06
C GLY A 500 -16.34 7.00 14.33
N LYS A 501 -16.11 5.70 14.39
CA LYS A 501 -14.80 5.09 14.53
C LYS A 501 -14.71 3.88 13.62
N THR A 502 -13.61 3.78 12.90
CA THR A 502 -13.24 2.59 12.12
C THR A 502 -12.08 1.89 12.83
N TYR A 503 -12.18 0.59 12.97
CA TYR A 503 -11.17 -0.31 13.51
C TYR A 503 -10.61 -1.15 12.37
N PHE A 504 -9.28 -1.21 12.21
CA PHE A 504 -8.62 -1.86 11.07
C PHE A 504 -7.99 -3.22 11.39
N GLN A 505 -7.93 -3.61 12.67
CA GLN A 505 -7.37 -4.88 13.11
C GLN A 505 -8.43 -5.86 13.64
N ASP A 506 -8.07 -7.13 13.73
CA ASP A 506 -8.83 -8.27 14.22
C ASP A 506 -10.11 -8.53 13.43
N GLU A 507 -11.16 -7.84 13.67
CA GLU A 507 -12.40 -7.85 12.92
C GLU A 507 -12.68 -6.43 12.44
N PRO A 508 -12.26 -6.07 11.19
CA PRO A 508 -12.42 -4.71 10.69
C PRO A 508 -13.88 -4.27 10.71
N HIS A 509 -14.17 -3.15 11.40
CA HIS A 509 -15.54 -2.67 11.52
C HIS A 509 -15.62 -1.16 11.68
N LEU A 510 -16.78 -0.63 11.36
CA LEU A 510 -17.18 0.76 11.54
C LEU A 510 -18.32 0.84 12.56
N GLU A 511 -18.15 1.70 13.55
CA GLU A 511 -19.22 2.18 14.42
C GLU A 511 -19.49 3.64 14.10
N ALA A 512 -20.65 3.99 13.59
CA ALA A 512 -20.97 5.34 13.18
C ALA A 512 -22.34 5.81 13.66
N LYS A 513 -22.43 7.10 13.92
CA LYS A 513 -23.65 7.83 14.25
C LYS A 513 -23.87 8.90 13.21
N LEU A 514 -25.02 8.89 12.59
CA LEU A 514 -25.42 9.86 11.61
C LEU A 514 -26.67 10.60 12.09
N THR A 515 -26.58 11.93 12.17
CA THR A 515 -27.71 12.78 12.45
C THR A 515 -28.12 13.52 11.18
N CYS A 516 -29.33 13.28 10.71
CA CYS A 516 -29.90 13.90 9.52
C CYS A 516 -30.91 14.97 9.94
N LYS A 517 -30.84 16.16 9.34
CA LYS A 517 -31.76 17.27 9.61
C LYS A 517 -32.30 17.84 8.32
N ALA A 518 -33.63 17.86 8.23
CA ALA A 518 -34.40 18.42 7.10
C ALA A 518 -33.96 17.90 5.72
N ILE A 519 -33.52 16.65 5.64
CA ILE A 519 -33.15 15.96 4.41
C ILE A 519 -34.37 15.88 3.48
N ASP A 520 -34.18 16.17 2.21
CA ASP A 520 -35.23 15.93 1.19
C ASP A 520 -35.33 14.45 0.90
N VAL A 521 -36.51 13.86 1.19
CA VAL A 521 -36.70 12.41 1.07
C VAL A 521 -36.58 11.94 -0.40
N THR A 522 -37.03 12.73 -1.35
CA THR A 522 -36.94 12.40 -2.79
C THR A 522 -35.45 12.30 -3.20
N GLU A 523 -34.67 13.32 -2.86
CA GLU A 523 -33.22 13.35 -3.16
C GLU A 523 -32.46 12.27 -2.41
N PHE A 524 -32.81 12.00 -1.17
CA PHE A 524 -32.18 10.94 -0.38
C PHE A 524 -32.38 9.56 -1.02
N PHE A 525 -33.61 9.23 -1.43
CA PHE A 525 -33.88 7.97 -2.13
C PHE A 525 -33.18 7.93 -3.51
N ARG A 526 -33.25 9.02 -4.28
CA ARG A 526 -32.62 9.10 -5.60
C ARG A 526 -31.12 8.89 -5.56
N GLN A 527 -30.44 9.64 -4.70
CA GLN A 527 -28.97 9.58 -4.60
C GLN A 527 -28.47 8.32 -3.88
N SER A 528 -29.35 7.61 -3.16
CA SER A 528 -29.05 6.30 -2.56
C SER A 528 -29.55 5.13 -3.41
N GLU A 529 -29.85 5.34 -4.70
CA GLU A 529 -30.35 4.30 -5.63
C GLU A 529 -31.57 3.53 -5.07
N ASN A 530 -32.47 4.25 -4.37
CA ASN A 530 -33.61 3.68 -3.65
C ASN A 530 -33.22 2.57 -2.65
N PHE A 531 -31.96 2.57 -2.14
CA PHE A 531 -31.40 1.52 -1.26
C PHE A 531 -31.41 0.12 -1.87
N GLY A 532 -31.28 0.02 -3.21
CA GLY A 532 -31.27 -1.24 -3.95
C GLY A 532 -32.59 -1.99 -3.93
N GLN A 533 -33.75 -1.30 -3.68
CA GLN A 533 -35.07 -1.90 -3.62
C GLN A 533 -36.05 -1.16 -4.57
N ASP A 534 -37.06 -1.89 -5.05
CA ASP A 534 -38.03 -1.41 -6.03
C ASP A 534 -39.44 -1.13 -5.45
N VAL A 535 -39.65 -1.36 -4.17
CA VAL A 535 -40.97 -1.20 -3.51
C VAL A 535 -41.34 0.27 -3.40
N LEU A 536 -40.44 1.07 -2.82
CA LEU A 536 -40.67 2.48 -2.55
C LEU A 536 -39.54 3.28 -3.18
N GLN A 537 -39.83 3.98 -4.23
CA GLN A 537 -38.84 4.69 -5.02
C GLN A 537 -38.89 6.21 -4.77
N SER A 538 -37.82 6.91 -5.17
CA SER A 538 -37.70 8.36 -5.03
C SER A 538 -38.87 9.15 -5.58
N GLN A 539 -39.51 8.67 -6.66
CA GLN A 539 -40.67 9.27 -7.28
C GLN A 539 -41.95 9.16 -6.43
N ASN A 540 -41.99 8.14 -5.54
CA ASN A 540 -43.19 7.86 -4.74
C ASN A 540 -43.24 8.72 -3.47
N LEU A 541 -42.10 9.21 -2.94
CA LEU A 541 -42.03 9.90 -1.67
C LEU A 541 -41.64 11.36 -1.78
N LYS A 542 -42.31 12.22 -1.01
CA LYS A 542 -41.87 13.60 -0.73
C LYS A 542 -41.96 13.89 0.76
N GLY A 543 -41.21 14.88 1.18
CA GLY A 543 -41.20 15.34 2.56
C GLY A 543 -39.78 15.73 3.03
N LYS A 544 -39.72 16.13 4.28
CA LYS A 544 -38.46 16.41 4.95
C LYS A 544 -38.21 15.37 6.05
N LEU A 545 -37.05 14.74 5.99
CA LEU A 545 -36.62 13.68 6.91
C LEU A 545 -35.67 14.25 7.97
N ASP A 546 -36.00 14.03 9.24
CA ASP A 546 -35.05 14.07 10.33
C ASP A 546 -34.77 12.61 10.77
N ALA A 547 -33.51 12.26 10.99
CA ALA A 547 -33.16 10.90 11.40
C ALA A 547 -31.94 10.85 12.32
N LEU A 548 -31.94 9.88 13.23
CA LEU A 548 -30.80 9.46 14.03
C LEU A 548 -30.50 8.00 13.64
N ILE A 549 -29.31 7.74 13.14
CA ILE A 549 -28.92 6.44 12.60
C ILE A 549 -27.65 5.98 13.28
N ALA A 550 -27.66 4.80 13.90
CA ALA A 550 -26.47 4.11 14.40
C ALA A 550 -26.16 2.94 13.46
N ILE A 551 -24.94 2.89 12.96
CA ILE A 551 -24.45 1.93 11.98
C ILE A 551 -23.33 1.12 12.60
N TYR A 552 -23.40 -0.22 12.48
CA TYR A 552 -22.36 -1.18 12.81
C TYR A 552 -22.12 -2.03 11.55
N ALA A 553 -21.01 -1.78 10.87
CA ALA A 553 -20.67 -2.41 9.59
C ALA A 553 -19.35 -3.17 9.73
N TYR A 554 -19.26 -4.36 9.17
CA TYR A 554 -18.13 -5.28 9.31
C TYR A 554 -17.59 -5.68 7.94
N TRP A 555 -16.31 -6.01 7.89
CA TRP A 555 -15.63 -6.54 6.70
C TRP A 555 -14.89 -7.82 7.07
N ASP A 556 -14.77 -8.72 6.10
CA ASP A 556 -13.96 -9.94 6.24
C ASP A 556 -12.45 -9.68 6.04
N GLU A 557 -11.64 -10.74 6.10
CA GLU A 557 -10.20 -10.66 5.93
C GLU A 557 -9.78 -10.25 4.51
N GLU A 558 -10.61 -10.52 3.50
CA GLU A 558 -10.43 -10.09 2.12
C GLU A 558 -10.88 -8.64 1.87
N GLY A 559 -11.49 -8.02 2.87
CA GLY A 559 -12.01 -6.64 2.78
C GLY A 559 -13.38 -6.55 2.12
N ASN A 560 -14.09 -7.67 1.93
CA ASN A 560 -15.46 -7.65 1.45
C ASN A 560 -16.41 -7.27 2.58
N PHE A 561 -17.45 -6.53 2.23
CA PHE A 561 -18.45 -6.08 3.18
C PHE A 561 -19.32 -7.26 3.66
N ASP A 562 -19.41 -7.46 4.98
CA ASP A 562 -20.21 -8.53 5.59
C ASP A 562 -21.64 -8.05 5.84
N MET A 563 -22.52 -8.32 4.87
CA MET A 563 -23.93 -7.94 4.92
C MET A 563 -24.70 -8.67 6.04
N ASP A 564 -24.29 -9.86 6.44
CA ASP A 564 -24.94 -10.63 7.50
C ASP A 564 -24.67 -10.06 8.90
N LYS A 565 -23.53 -9.41 9.07
CA LYS A 565 -23.16 -8.71 10.31
C LYS A 565 -23.63 -7.26 10.34
N LEU A 566 -24.06 -6.69 9.21
CA LEU A 566 -24.59 -5.31 9.17
C LEU A 566 -25.73 -5.16 10.17
N ARG A 567 -25.60 -4.14 11.02
CA ARG A 567 -26.67 -3.71 11.92
C ARG A 567 -26.85 -2.21 11.81
N VAL A 568 -28.07 -1.78 11.51
CA VAL A 568 -28.45 -0.36 11.51
C VAL A 568 -29.66 -0.18 12.42
N LEU A 569 -29.57 0.77 13.32
CA LEU A 569 -30.71 1.24 14.12
C LEU A 569 -31.01 2.67 13.67
N ALA A 570 -32.25 2.95 13.31
CA ALA A 570 -32.65 4.27 12.89
C ALA A 570 -33.95 4.72 13.59
N GLY A 571 -33.94 5.96 14.05
CA GLY A 571 -35.15 6.69 14.40
C GLY A 571 -35.39 7.73 13.32
N VAL A 572 -36.56 7.72 12.71
CA VAL A 572 -36.91 8.55 11.55
C VAL A 572 -38.17 9.35 11.80
N ALA A 573 -38.18 10.58 11.32
CA ALA A 573 -39.35 11.45 11.34
C ALA A 573 -39.52 12.15 9.98
N ILE A 574 -40.65 12.00 9.34
CA ILE A 574 -40.95 12.64 8.07
C ILE A 574 -42.01 13.72 8.27
N LYS A 575 -41.66 14.95 7.90
CA LYS A 575 -42.52 16.13 7.99
C LYS A 575 -43.07 16.48 6.60
N ASN A 576 -44.34 16.91 6.55
CA ASN A 576 -45.02 17.28 5.30
C ASN A 576 -44.92 16.19 4.22
N GLY A 577 -45.16 14.94 4.64
CA GLY A 577 -44.99 13.78 3.79
C GLY A 577 -46.10 13.63 2.75
N GLU A 578 -45.74 13.18 1.56
CA GLU A 578 -46.64 12.85 0.47
C GLU A 578 -46.17 11.52 -0.16
N LEU A 579 -47.12 10.58 -0.32
CA LEU A 579 -46.94 9.34 -1.07
C LEU A 579 -47.71 9.45 -2.38
N ARG A 580 -47.04 9.16 -3.48
CA ARG A 580 -47.62 9.26 -4.85
C ARG A 580 -47.48 7.94 -5.59
N ASP A 581 -48.51 7.62 -6.36
CA ASP A 581 -48.52 6.53 -7.34
C ASP A 581 -47.87 5.23 -6.78
N PHE A 582 -48.22 4.90 -5.53
CA PHE A 582 -47.69 3.70 -4.86
C PHE A 582 -48.58 2.51 -5.17
N GLY A 583 -48.22 1.71 -6.19
CA GLY A 583 -49.03 0.65 -6.78
C GLY A 583 -49.59 -0.39 -5.80
N MET A 584 -48.87 -0.69 -4.72
CA MET A 584 -49.33 -1.63 -3.71
C MET A 584 -50.63 -1.18 -3.02
N LEU A 585 -50.90 0.13 -2.95
CA LEU A 585 -52.14 0.66 -2.40
C LEU A 585 -53.35 0.53 -3.36
N GLU A 586 -53.16 0.30 -4.66
CA GLU A 586 -54.24 0.05 -5.60
C GLU A 586 -55.03 -1.20 -5.23
N SER A 587 -54.40 -2.16 -4.57
CA SER A 587 -55.06 -3.35 -4.03
C SER A 587 -56.17 -3.01 -3.00
N PHE A 588 -56.12 -1.82 -2.41
CA PHE A 588 -57.21 -1.31 -1.51
C PHE A 588 -58.27 -0.52 -2.24
N SER A 589 -58.29 -0.48 -3.57
CA SER A 589 -59.25 0.25 -4.39
C SER A 589 -60.71 -0.23 -4.22
N SER A 590 -60.92 -1.43 -3.70
CA SER A 590 -62.27 -1.90 -3.31
C SER A 590 -62.89 -1.08 -2.16
N PHE A 591 -62.06 -0.44 -1.35
CA PHE A 591 -62.44 0.34 -0.18
C PHE A 591 -62.35 1.84 -0.38
N VAL A 592 -61.38 2.31 -1.16
CA VAL A 592 -61.07 3.73 -1.40
C VAL A 592 -61.04 3.99 -2.89
N LYS A 593 -61.48 5.17 -3.33
CA LYS A 593 -61.44 5.52 -4.76
C LYS A 593 -59.96 5.57 -5.20
N ILE A 594 -59.64 4.97 -6.35
CA ILE A 594 -58.29 4.93 -6.91
C ILE A 594 -57.66 6.33 -6.93
N LYS A 595 -58.43 7.36 -7.36
CA LYS A 595 -57.93 8.75 -7.38
C LYS A 595 -57.54 9.30 -6.02
N ASP A 596 -58.07 8.75 -4.93
CA ASP A 596 -57.72 9.19 -3.58
C ASP A 596 -56.40 8.51 -3.13
N LEU A 597 -55.95 7.45 -3.82
CA LEU A 597 -54.72 6.70 -3.57
C LEU A 597 -53.54 7.19 -4.44
N GLU A 598 -53.81 7.90 -5.54
CA GLU A 598 -52.76 8.45 -6.42
C GLU A 598 -51.90 9.50 -5.69
N ARG A 599 -52.49 10.20 -4.72
CA ARG A 599 -51.80 11.25 -3.96
C ARG A 599 -52.27 11.30 -2.52
N ILE A 600 -51.42 10.78 -1.61
CA ILE A 600 -51.72 10.70 -0.19
C ILE A 600 -50.81 11.66 0.57
N ASN A 601 -51.40 12.70 1.15
CA ASN A 601 -50.72 13.57 2.09
C ASN A 601 -50.90 13.03 3.51
N PHE A 602 -49.83 12.85 4.24
CA PHE A 602 -49.89 12.37 5.60
C PHE A 602 -49.34 13.40 6.59
N VAL A 603 -49.79 13.31 7.82
CA VAL A 603 -49.28 14.10 8.95
C VAL A 603 -47.89 13.58 9.27
N ASP A 604 -47.10 14.41 9.90
CA ASP A 604 -45.79 14.05 10.40
C ASP A 604 -45.76 12.64 11.00
N VAL A 605 -44.93 11.79 10.46
CA VAL A 605 -44.82 10.38 10.82
C VAL A 605 -43.44 10.15 11.49
N GLN A 606 -43.47 9.46 12.62
CA GLN A 606 -42.25 9.06 13.32
C GLN A 606 -42.25 7.56 13.52
N ASN A 607 -41.11 6.92 13.28
CA ASN A 607 -40.92 5.51 13.60
C ASN A 607 -39.45 5.17 13.85
N TYR A 608 -39.23 3.92 14.21
CA TYR A 608 -37.92 3.30 14.37
C TYR A 608 -37.76 2.20 13.35
N LEU A 609 -36.55 1.96 12.87
CA LEU A 609 -36.22 0.95 11.87
C LEU A 609 -35.00 0.16 12.37
N GLU A 610 -34.93 -1.11 12.02
CA GLU A 610 -33.74 -1.93 12.23
C GLU A 610 -33.39 -2.68 10.94
N ILE A 611 -32.12 -2.58 10.50
CA ILE A 611 -31.56 -3.50 9.51
C ILE A 611 -30.69 -4.50 10.28
N ARG A 612 -30.96 -5.78 10.06
CA ARG A 612 -30.22 -6.87 10.68
C ARG A 612 -30.38 -8.16 9.86
N LYS A 613 -29.24 -8.87 9.61
CA LYS A 613 -29.26 -10.12 8.84
C LYS A 613 -29.98 -9.99 7.51
N GLN A 614 -29.59 -8.99 6.73
CA GLN A 614 -30.16 -8.69 5.41
C GLN A 614 -31.69 -8.45 5.41
N ARG A 615 -32.25 -8.04 6.55
CA ARG A 615 -33.67 -7.70 6.69
C ARG A 615 -33.86 -6.31 7.24
N LEU A 616 -34.75 -5.56 6.63
CA LEU A 616 -35.28 -4.32 7.19
C LEU A 616 -36.54 -4.65 7.98
N TYR A 617 -36.55 -4.25 9.24
CA TYR A 617 -37.71 -4.38 10.15
C TYR A 617 -38.37 -3.02 10.37
N LEU A 618 -39.68 -2.96 10.13
CA LEU A 618 -40.52 -1.79 10.34
C LEU A 618 -41.50 -2.10 11.48
N PRO A 619 -41.26 -1.64 12.72
CA PRO A 619 -42.25 -1.75 13.79
C PRO A 619 -43.56 -1.01 13.47
N ALA A 620 -44.62 -1.35 14.17
CA ALA A 620 -45.94 -0.78 13.93
C ALA A 620 -45.92 0.75 13.93
N MET A 621 -46.28 1.34 12.79
CA MET A 621 -46.30 2.76 12.51
C MET A 621 -47.71 3.21 12.14
N PHE A 622 -48.26 4.15 12.92
CA PHE A 622 -49.55 4.74 12.61
C PHE A 622 -49.39 5.90 11.62
N ILE A 623 -50.05 5.79 10.51
CA ILE A 623 -50.07 6.80 9.42
C ILE A 623 -51.44 7.41 9.34
N ARG A 624 -51.54 8.71 9.55
CA ARG A 624 -52.75 9.51 9.43
C ARG A 624 -52.66 10.31 8.15
N SER A 625 -53.59 10.11 7.25
CA SER A 625 -53.61 10.74 5.93
C SER A 625 -54.96 11.37 5.55
N ASN A 626 -54.94 12.10 4.41
CA ASN A 626 -56.15 12.64 3.81
C ASN A 626 -57.05 11.59 3.17
N ALA A 627 -56.52 10.41 2.82
CA ALA A 627 -57.23 9.34 2.16
C ALA A 627 -57.70 8.25 3.15
N LEU A 628 -56.75 7.71 3.95
CA LEU A 628 -57.06 6.66 4.90
C LEU A 628 -56.05 6.71 6.08
N ASN A 629 -56.49 6.28 7.23
CA ASN A 629 -55.62 6.07 8.37
C ASN A 629 -55.31 4.60 8.49
N LEU A 630 -54.03 4.29 8.63
CA LEU A 630 -53.58 2.91 8.74
C LEU A 630 -52.45 2.74 9.77
N THR A 631 -52.33 1.54 10.30
CA THR A 631 -51.13 1.12 11.01
C THR A 631 -50.48 0.03 10.16
N VAL A 632 -49.19 0.18 9.92
CA VAL A 632 -48.39 -0.77 9.15
C VAL A 632 -47.17 -1.22 9.97
N SER A 633 -46.89 -2.50 9.94
CA SER A 633 -45.63 -3.10 10.40
C SER A 633 -45.19 -4.14 9.39
N GLY A 634 -43.96 -4.56 9.46
CA GLY A 634 -43.50 -5.66 8.63
C GLY A 634 -41.99 -5.73 8.51
N GLU A 635 -41.61 -6.60 7.65
CA GLU A 635 -40.21 -6.78 7.28
C GLU A 635 -40.05 -7.08 5.78
N HIS A 636 -38.92 -6.74 5.23
CA HIS A 636 -38.52 -7.25 3.94
C HIS A 636 -37.03 -7.58 3.89
N THR A 637 -36.68 -8.61 3.11
CA THR A 637 -35.30 -8.99 2.85
C THR A 637 -34.73 -8.18 1.68
N PHE A 638 -33.42 -8.01 1.61
CA PHE A 638 -32.76 -7.48 0.41
C PHE A 638 -32.89 -8.41 -0.82
N GLY A 639 -33.34 -9.67 -0.60
CA GLY A 639 -33.74 -10.60 -1.65
C GLY A 639 -35.20 -10.48 -2.10
N ASN A 640 -35.87 -9.35 -1.83
CA ASN A 640 -37.22 -9.00 -2.27
C ASN A 640 -38.39 -9.79 -1.65
N GLU A 641 -38.18 -10.60 -0.61
CA GLU A 641 -39.25 -11.20 0.17
C GLU A 641 -39.88 -10.14 1.08
N ILE A 642 -41.20 -10.06 1.08
CA ILE A 642 -41.97 -9.09 1.88
C ILE A 642 -42.95 -9.77 2.81
N GLU A 643 -43.08 -9.23 4.02
CA GLU A 643 -44.16 -9.51 4.95
C GLU A 643 -44.61 -8.20 5.60
N TYR A 644 -45.80 -7.71 5.20
CA TYR A 644 -46.36 -6.50 5.81
C TYR A 644 -47.72 -6.80 6.41
N ASN A 645 -47.93 -6.25 7.60
CA ASN A 645 -49.21 -6.38 8.35
C ASN A 645 -49.82 -4.99 8.47
N ILE A 646 -51.09 -4.87 8.00
CA ILE A 646 -51.77 -3.60 7.84
C ILE A 646 -53.12 -3.64 8.55
N LYS A 647 -53.38 -2.62 9.37
CA LYS A 647 -54.68 -2.33 9.95
C LYS A 647 -55.20 -1.03 9.30
N VAL A 648 -56.33 -1.07 8.68
CA VAL A 648 -56.99 0.08 8.03
C VAL A 648 -58.19 0.52 8.88
N ASN A 649 -58.27 1.81 9.22
CA ASN A 649 -59.42 2.40 9.90
C ASN A 649 -60.56 2.62 8.94
N ALA A 650 -61.42 1.61 8.78
CA ALA A 650 -62.51 1.61 7.79
C ALA A 650 -63.64 2.58 8.09
N GLY A 651 -63.83 2.99 9.35
CA GLY A 651 -64.85 3.98 9.71
C GLY A 651 -64.70 5.32 9.01
N GLN A 652 -63.48 5.78 8.85
CA GLN A 652 -63.13 7.00 8.09
C GLN A 652 -63.41 6.80 6.57
N VAL A 653 -62.99 5.66 6.03
CA VAL A 653 -63.18 5.31 4.64
C VAL A 653 -64.66 5.32 4.27
N LEU A 654 -65.53 4.75 5.11
CA LEU A 654 -66.98 4.73 4.92
C LEU A 654 -67.58 6.15 4.99
N ALA A 655 -67.10 7.00 5.87
CA ALA A 655 -67.56 8.39 6.01
C ALA A 655 -67.13 9.27 4.81
N GLU A 656 -66.05 8.98 4.18
CA GLU A 656 -65.48 9.77 3.06
C GLU A 656 -65.90 9.26 1.69
N ARG A 657 -66.43 8.04 1.57
CA ARG A 657 -66.86 7.45 0.31
C ARG A 657 -67.90 8.30 -0.46
N PHE A 658 -68.61 9.13 0.27
CA PHE A 658 -69.67 10.01 -0.30
C PHE A 658 -69.18 11.45 -0.55
N LYS A 659 -67.91 11.78 -0.20
CA LYS A 659 -67.34 13.12 -0.42
C LYS A 659 -66.64 13.19 -1.77
N ARG A 660 -66.53 14.40 -2.32
CA ARG A 660 -65.74 14.66 -3.52
C ARG A 660 -64.25 14.69 -3.11
N TYR A 661 -63.42 13.97 -3.85
CA TYR A 661 -61.98 13.98 -3.64
C TYR A 661 -61.40 15.39 -3.77
N ASP A 662 -60.62 15.80 -2.80
CA ASP A 662 -59.92 17.06 -2.80
C ASP A 662 -58.51 16.82 -2.24
N PRO A 663 -57.46 16.81 -3.12
CA PRO A 663 -56.09 16.54 -2.72
C PRO A 663 -55.47 17.62 -1.81
N SER A 664 -56.16 18.78 -1.65
CA SER A 664 -55.74 19.86 -0.75
C SER A 664 -56.22 19.67 0.70
N LEU A 665 -57.07 18.70 0.95
CA LEU A 665 -57.58 18.42 2.29
C LEU A 665 -56.43 17.99 3.20
N LYS A 666 -56.31 18.68 4.35
CA LYS A 666 -55.39 18.28 5.40
C LYS A 666 -55.93 17.04 6.13
N PRO A 667 -55.06 16.14 6.58
CA PRO A 667 -55.45 15.02 7.40
C PRO A 667 -56.20 15.50 8.65
N LYS A 668 -57.32 14.80 8.98
CA LYS A 668 -58.09 15.12 10.17
C LYS A 668 -57.54 14.37 11.40
N PRO A 669 -57.73 14.94 12.60
CA PRO A 669 -57.43 14.21 13.83
C PRO A 669 -58.19 12.86 13.84
N ALA A 670 -57.48 11.77 14.13
CA ALA A 670 -58.05 10.43 14.20
C ALA A 670 -57.35 9.62 15.30
N LYS A 671 -58.14 8.80 16.01
CA LYS A 671 -57.58 7.90 17.02
C LYS A 671 -56.92 6.70 16.34
N ARG A 672 -55.80 6.24 16.90
CA ARG A 672 -55.09 5.04 16.46
C ARG A 672 -55.98 3.78 16.56
N SER A 673 -56.85 3.70 17.57
CA SER A 673 -57.78 2.60 17.75
C SER A 673 -58.78 2.43 16.60
N GLY A 674 -59.31 3.55 16.05
CA GLY A 674 -60.34 3.54 15.01
C GLY A 674 -61.70 3.03 15.52
N THR A 675 -62.78 3.17 14.68
CA THR A 675 -64.11 2.68 15.04
C THR A 675 -64.49 1.38 14.32
N PHE A 676 -63.97 1.18 13.11
CA PHE A 676 -64.08 -0.07 12.34
C PHE A 676 -62.71 -0.37 11.76
N ASN A 677 -62.20 -1.58 11.94
CA ASN A 677 -60.86 -1.93 11.50
C ASN A 677 -60.88 -3.16 10.59
N LEU A 678 -60.12 -3.07 9.51
CA LEU A 678 -59.82 -4.16 8.59
C LEU A 678 -58.35 -4.55 8.75
N TYR A 679 -58.06 -5.83 8.71
CA TYR A 679 -56.76 -6.39 8.96
C TYR A 679 -56.30 -7.22 7.78
N TYR A 680 -55.15 -6.87 7.22
CA TYR A 680 -54.55 -7.52 6.05
C TYR A 680 -53.08 -7.86 6.30
N ALA A 681 -52.66 -9.01 5.80
CA ALA A 681 -51.25 -9.38 5.69
C ALA A 681 -50.90 -9.47 4.20
N ILE A 682 -49.81 -8.85 3.80
CA ILE A 682 -49.20 -8.91 2.48
C ILE A 682 -47.98 -9.82 2.58
N LEU A 683 -47.98 -10.90 1.80
CA LEU A 683 -46.99 -11.96 1.90
C LEU A 683 -46.52 -12.41 0.54
N GLY A 684 -45.23 -12.57 0.33
CA GLY A 684 -44.64 -13.05 -0.92
C GLY A 684 -43.40 -12.29 -1.31
N THR A 685 -43.26 -12.02 -2.58
CA THR A 685 -42.19 -11.14 -3.12
C THR A 685 -42.82 -9.85 -3.65
N ILE A 686 -41.95 -8.86 -3.93
CA ILE A 686 -42.40 -7.57 -4.48
C ILE A 686 -43.20 -7.74 -5.78
N ASP A 687 -42.83 -8.70 -6.63
CA ASP A 687 -43.46 -8.97 -7.93
C ASP A 687 -44.62 -9.94 -7.83
N ASP A 688 -44.67 -10.79 -6.80
CA ASP A 688 -45.71 -11.81 -6.61
C ASP A 688 -46.09 -11.92 -5.13
N TYR A 689 -47.10 -11.15 -4.71
CA TYR A 689 -47.59 -11.14 -3.34
C TYR A 689 -49.05 -11.47 -3.22
N ASN A 690 -49.44 -12.03 -2.09
CA ASN A 690 -50.82 -12.32 -1.74
C ASN A 690 -51.27 -11.42 -0.59
N ILE A 691 -52.53 -10.94 -0.67
CA ILE A 691 -53.17 -10.18 0.40
C ILE A 691 -54.18 -11.09 1.09
N VAL A 692 -53.95 -11.34 2.37
CA VAL A 692 -54.77 -12.23 3.19
C VAL A 692 -55.41 -11.42 4.32
N SER A 693 -56.73 -11.56 4.53
CA SER A 693 -57.41 -11.00 5.68
C SER A 693 -57.10 -11.88 6.92
N SER A 694 -56.43 -11.32 7.92
CA SER A 694 -56.10 -12.06 9.14
C SER A 694 -55.89 -11.14 10.35
N LYS A 695 -56.94 -10.93 11.12
CA LYS A 695 -56.91 -10.13 12.33
C LYS A 695 -55.93 -10.67 13.38
N ARG A 696 -55.94 -12.02 13.57
CA ARG A 696 -55.08 -12.66 14.58
C ARG A 696 -53.59 -12.46 14.28
N ARG A 697 -53.18 -12.66 13.03
CA ARG A 697 -51.80 -12.48 12.58
C ARG A 697 -51.37 -11.04 12.77
N VAL A 698 -52.11 -10.08 12.24
CA VAL A 698 -51.77 -8.66 12.30
C VAL A 698 -51.68 -8.15 13.74
N LYS A 699 -52.62 -8.55 14.64
CA LYS A 699 -52.54 -8.16 16.04
C LYS A 699 -51.31 -8.76 16.75
N SER A 700 -51.01 -10.04 16.51
CA SER A 700 -49.83 -10.69 17.09
C SER A 700 -48.55 -10.05 16.62
N ASP A 701 -48.46 -9.66 15.36
CA ASP A 701 -47.28 -8.97 14.84
C ASP A 701 -47.11 -7.57 15.43
N PHE A 702 -48.20 -6.82 15.58
CA PHE A 702 -48.16 -5.50 16.21
C PHE A 702 -47.69 -5.56 17.68
N GLU A 703 -48.05 -6.59 18.44
CA GLU A 703 -47.57 -6.81 19.78
C GLU A 703 -46.04 -7.08 19.81
N GLN A 704 -45.56 -7.90 18.90
CA GLN A 704 -44.14 -8.20 18.76
C GLN A 704 -43.34 -6.96 18.29
N SER A 705 -43.91 -6.21 17.36
CA SER A 705 -43.29 -5.01 16.83
C SER A 705 -43.10 -3.90 17.88
N GLU A 706 -44.03 -3.77 18.84
CA GLU A 706 -43.88 -2.82 19.96
C GLU A 706 -42.69 -3.19 20.87
N ILE A 707 -42.42 -4.49 21.09
CA ILE A 707 -41.26 -4.95 21.84
C ILE A 707 -39.98 -4.55 21.07
N ARG A 708 -39.92 -4.86 19.80
CA ARG A 708 -38.78 -4.52 18.94
C ARG A 708 -38.55 -3.01 18.86
N LYS A 709 -39.61 -2.23 18.73
CA LYS A 709 -39.54 -0.77 18.76
C LYS A 709 -38.83 -0.23 19.99
N ARG A 710 -39.16 -0.76 21.17
CA ARG A 710 -38.50 -0.39 22.44
C ARG A 710 -37.04 -0.80 22.48
N GLU A 711 -36.67 -1.93 21.87
CA GLU A 711 -35.29 -2.38 21.76
C GLU A 711 -34.47 -1.47 20.86
N ILE A 712 -35.00 -1.09 19.69
CA ILE A 712 -34.37 -0.15 18.77
C ILE A 712 -34.19 1.22 19.45
N GLN A 713 -35.24 1.71 20.11
CA GLN A 713 -35.20 2.98 20.84
C GLN A 713 -34.09 2.97 21.92
N ARG A 714 -34.01 1.90 22.74
CA ARG A 714 -32.94 1.78 23.74
C ARG A 714 -31.54 1.74 23.11
N GLY A 715 -31.37 1.07 21.99
CA GLY A 715 -30.10 1.06 21.26
C GLY A 715 -29.70 2.46 20.78
N LEU A 716 -30.66 3.22 20.26
CA LEU A 716 -30.45 4.62 19.86
C LEU A 716 -30.19 5.53 21.07
N GLU A 717 -30.91 5.34 22.19
CA GLU A 717 -30.67 6.09 23.43
C GLU A 717 -29.26 5.83 24.00
N GLN A 718 -28.75 4.61 23.89
CA GLN A 718 -27.35 4.28 24.24
C GLN A 718 -26.35 5.00 23.32
N ALA A 719 -26.67 5.11 22.03
CA ALA A 719 -25.77 5.75 21.06
C ALA A 719 -25.80 7.29 21.13
N PHE A 720 -26.97 7.90 21.24
CA PHE A 720 -27.18 9.34 21.12
C PHE A 720 -27.57 10.06 22.43
N GLY A 721 -27.86 9.32 23.51
CA GLY A 721 -28.51 9.86 24.68
C GLY A 721 -30.04 9.91 24.50
N ALA A 722 -30.70 10.96 24.93
CA ALA A 722 -32.14 11.11 24.76
C ALA A 722 -32.51 11.23 23.26
N VAL A 723 -33.40 10.38 22.79
CA VAL A 723 -33.87 10.36 21.40
C VAL A 723 -35.27 11.00 21.32
N GLN A 724 -35.33 12.23 20.82
CA GLN A 724 -36.56 12.94 20.54
C GLN A 724 -36.50 13.42 19.07
N LEU A 725 -37.30 12.83 18.19
CA LEU A 725 -37.33 13.16 16.76
C LEU A 725 -38.37 14.23 16.45
N LEU A 726 -39.54 14.13 17.03
CA LEU A 726 -40.65 15.08 16.93
C LEU A 726 -41.26 15.30 18.30
N ASP A 727 -41.85 16.48 18.54
CA ASP A 727 -42.77 16.65 19.64
C ASP A 727 -44.02 15.78 19.37
N GLU A 728 -44.38 14.91 20.31
CA GLU A 728 -45.57 14.10 20.19
C GLU A 728 -46.80 15.03 20.12
N PRO A 729 -47.61 14.94 19.07
CA PRO A 729 -48.89 15.67 18.98
C PRO A 729 -49.75 15.33 20.18
N GLU A 730 -50.46 16.32 20.75
CA GLU A 730 -51.36 16.11 21.93
C GLU A 730 -52.36 14.98 21.68
N GLU A 731 -52.77 14.80 20.42
CA GLU A 731 -53.68 13.75 19.96
C GLU A 731 -53.09 12.33 20.10
N TRP A 732 -51.76 12.20 20.21
CA TRP A 732 -51.12 10.92 20.46
C TRP A 732 -51.01 10.59 21.95
N LYS A 733 -51.05 11.61 22.81
CA LYS A 733 -50.99 11.46 24.26
C LYS A 733 -52.27 10.84 24.85
N ASP A 734 -53.38 10.98 24.13
CA ASP A 734 -54.68 10.44 24.54
C ASP A 734 -54.84 8.92 24.41
N ASN A 735 -53.90 8.29 23.72
CA ASN A 735 -53.85 6.82 23.52
C ASN A 735 -52.56 6.26 24.06
N SER A 736 -52.33 6.50 25.34
CA SER A 736 -51.06 6.19 26.00
C SER A 736 -50.60 4.76 25.93
N GLU A 737 -51.44 3.80 25.55
CA GLU A 737 -51.02 2.45 25.28
C GLU A 737 -51.91 1.82 24.22
N TYR A 738 -51.36 1.43 23.07
CA TYR A 738 -52.01 0.51 22.17
C TYR A 738 -52.21 -0.82 22.91
N ASN A 739 -53.41 -1.01 23.47
CA ASN A 739 -53.81 -2.24 24.11
C ASN A 739 -54.69 -3.02 23.17
N PRO A 740 -54.18 -4.04 22.47
CA PRO A 740 -54.94 -4.81 21.47
C PRO A 740 -56.16 -5.52 22.06
N GLY A 741 -56.25 -5.70 23.39
CA GLY A 741 -57.36 -6.27 24.09
C GLY A 741 -58.53 -5.32 24.38
N GLN A 742 -58.37 -3.99 24.24
CA GLN A 742 -59.39 -2.97 24.53
C GLN A 742 -60.12 -2.42 23.28
N GLU A 743 -59.88 -2.96 22.10
CA GLU A 743 -60.64 -2.62 20.89
C GLU A 743 -62.03 -3.28 20.91
N GLU A 744 -62.92 -2.75 21.71
CA GLU A 744 -64.34 -3.07 21.63
C GLU A 744 -64.94 -2.18 20.56
N TYR A 745 -65.15 -2.64 19.34
CA TYR A 745 -66.25 -2.28 18.46
C TYR A 745 -66.08 -2.85 17.04
N LEU A 746 -67.01 -3.76 16.67
CA LEU A 746 -67.30 -4.25 15.33
C LEU A 746 -66.11 -4.48 14.38
N ASP A 747 -65.35 -5.52 14.72
CA ASP A 747 -64.39 -6.09 13.78
C ASP A 747 -65.12 -7.05 12.82
N PHE A 748 -65.07 -6.76 11.52
CA PHE A 748 -65.52 -7.69 10.49
C PHE A 748 -64.38 -8.54 10.01
N ASP A 749 -64.33 -9.80 10.42
CA ASP A 749 -63.54 -10.80 9.73
C ASP A 749 -64.28 -11.14 8.41
N MET A 750 -63.75 -10.70 7.28
CA MET A 750 -64.19 -11.22 5.98
C MET A 750 -63.51 -12.58 5.72
N GLU A 751 -63.80 -13.58 6.57
CA GLU A 751 -63.53 -14.96 6.23
C GLU A 751 -64.68 -15.43 5.31
N GLY A 752 -64.38 -15.60 4.06
CA GLY A 752 -65.26 -16.30 3.12
C GLY A 752 -65.76 -15.49 1.95
N GLY A 753 -65.08 -15.58 0.87
CA GLY A 753 -65.55 -15.29 -0.47
C GLY A 753 -64.57 -15.84 -1.48
N GLY A 754 -64.81 -17.11 -1.86
CA GLY A 754 -64.02 -17.91 -2.77
C GLY A 754 -63.90 -17.37 -4.19
#